data_999330106370ac36e776ab39dd00df77
#
_entry.id   999330106370ac36e776ab39dd00df77
#
_cell.length_a   1.000
_cell.length_b   1.000
_cell.length_c   1.000
_cell.angle_alpha   90.00
_cell.angle_beta   90.00
_cell.angle_gamma   90.00
#
_symmetry.space_group_name_H-M   'P 1'
#
loop_
_entity.id
_entity.type
_entity.pdbx_description
1 polymer ?
#
loop_
_entity_poly.entity_id
_entity_poly.type
_entity_poly.pdbx_seq_one_letter_code
_entity_poly.pdbx_strand_id
1 'polypeptide(L)'
;MEYNFTEIEKKWQKKWVENKTYKVVEDKNKQKFYVLNMFPYPSGAGLHVGHPLGYIASDIYARYKRLKGFNVLNPMGYDAYGLPAEQYAIQTGQHPSITTEKNIARYREQLDKIGFSFDWEREVRTCDPEYYHWTQWAFQRMFDSYYDYNDGKAKPISNLVLHFEEEGTLNLNVAQGEEKTFSARNWISMSEKEQQETLMNYRIAYLGETMVNWCPGLGTVLANDEVVDGVSERGGYPVVQKKMKQWCLRVSAYAQRLLDGLENVNWTDSMKETQRNWIGRSEGTEVVFKSITPTADNEEIEHDITIFTTRADTMFGVTFMVLAPESELVPELTTAKQKSEVEEYLAYVKKRTERDRMTDRKVTGVFTGSYGINPLTDEKLPIYISEYVLSGYGTGAIMAVPAHDSRDYAFAKHFGLPIRPLIEGADVSEESFDAKEGIVINSPIKPIEGSFSLNGLTVKEAIAATKKYVTERGLGKVKVNYRLRDAIFSRQRYWGEPFPVYYKDGMPYMVPEECLPLELPAIDKFEPTETGEPPLGRAKIWAWDEENKTIVDKELIDNKTIFPLELNTMPGFAGSSAYYLRYMDPHNNKALVGKEADEYWQNVDLYVGGTEHATGHLIYSRFWNKFLFDYGYSCKEEPYEKLVNQGMIQGRSNFVYRINSDDHSKAPVFVSFGLKGEYETTPIHVDVNIVHADVLDIDAFKAWRPEYENAEFILEDGKYICGWAVEKMSKSMFNVVNPDVIVEQYGADTLRLYEMFLGPVETSKPWDTNGIDGCFRFLKKFWKLYQQDLNDNEPSKESVKSVHKLIKKVSNDIEQFSYNTAISAFMICVNELGQQKCNNRGLLRNLVILIAPFAPHIAEELWQHLGEKDSVCNAQWPTWNEAYLTENEVQLTISFNGKARFQMTFPIDASKEDVETAALNDERSKKYIDGKTIVKVIVVPKKIVNIVCK
;
A
#
# COMPACT_ATOMS: atom_id res chain seq x y z
N MET A 1 6.40 43.21 18.71
CA MET A 1 5.05 42.63 18.45
C MET A 1 5.11 41.16 18.89
N GLU A 2 4.08 40.67 19.60
CA GLU A 2 4.04 39.32 20.07
C GLU A 2 3.64 38.36 18.92
N TYR A 3 4.11 37.12 18.95
CA TYR A 3 3.76 36.11 17.95
C TYR A 3 2.34 35.59 18.19
N ASN A 4 1.37 36.14 17.46
CA ASN A 4 -0.03 35.71 17.49
C ASN A 4 -0.33 34.77 16.30
N PHE A 5 -0.04 33.50 16.48
CA PHE A 5 -0.23 32.48 15.42
C PHE A 5 -1.68 32.40 14.97
N THR A 6 -2.65 32.53 15.84
CA THR A 6 -4.08 32.40 15.52
C THR A 6 -4.53 33.45 14.49
N GLU A 7 -4.14 34.70 14.65
CA GLU A 7 -4.46 35.80 13.71
C GLU A 7 -3.66 35.66 12.41
N ILE A 8 -2.37 35.31 12.51
CA ILE A 8 -1.47 35.14 11.35
C ILE A 8 -2.00 34.02 10.44
N GLU A 9 -2.32 32.86 11.01
CA GLU A 9 -2.78 31.69 10.24
C GLU A 9 -4.13 31.96 9.55
N LYS A 10 -5.12 32.52 10.25
CA LYS A 10 -6.41 32.91 9.66
C LYS A 10 -6.25 33.92 8.52
N LYS A 11 -5.40 34.93 8.71
CA LYS A 11 -5.12 35.95 7.70
C LYS A 11 -4.61 35.33 6.41
N TRP A 12 -3.61 34.47 6.50
CA TRP A 12 -2.93 33.93 5.34
C TRP A 12 -3.74 32.84 4.66
N GLN A 13 -4.42 31.97 5.40
CA GLN A 13 -5.34 30.98 4.83
C GLN A 13 -6.43 31.68 3.99
N LYS A 14 -7.00 32.77 4.49
CA LYS A 14 -7.96 33.57 3.74
C LYS A 14 -7.36 34.16 2.47
N LYS A 15 -6.17 34.78 2.58
CA LYS A 15 -5.48 35.38 1.41
C LYS A 15 -5.13 34.36 0.33
N TRP A 16 -4.67 33.18 0.70
CA TRP A 16 -4.34 32.12 -0.26
C TRP A 16 -5.57 31.68 -1.07
N VAL A 17 -6.74 31.58 -0.42
CA VAL A 17 -8.00 31.25 -1.09
C VAL A 17 -8.47 32.41 -2.01
N GLU A 18 -8.48 33.63 -1.50
CA GLU A 18 -8.92 34.82 -2.27
C GLU A 18 -8.03 35.08 -3.50
N ASN A 19 -6.74 34.91 -3.37
CA ASN A 19 -5.76 35.13 -4.45
C ASN A 19 -5.55 33.90 -5.33
N LYS A 20 -6.16 32.75 -5.01
CA LYS A 20 -5.93 31.48 -5.70
C LYS A 20 -4.43 31.16 -5.84
N THR A 21 -3.69 31.35 -4.75
CA THR A 21 -2.20 31.35 -4.73
C THR A 21 -1.62 30.05 -5.29
N TYR A 22 -2.30 28.93 -5.10
CA TYR A 22 -1.81 27.60 -5.47
C TYR A 22 -2.43 27.06 -6.75
N LYS A 23 -3.27 27.85 -7.43
CA LYS A 23 -3.79 27.51 -8.75
C LYS A 23 -2.66 27.34 -9.74
N VAL A 24 -2.68 26.25 -10.49
CA VAL A 24 -1.69 25.95 -11.53
C VAL A 24 -2.35 25.75 -12.88
N VAL A 25 -1.66 26.19 -13.91
CA VAL A 25 -2.02 25.95 -15.31
C VAL A 25 -0.80 25.42 -16.05
N GLU A 26 -1.00 24.77 -17.17
CA GLU A 26 0.06 24.30 -18.04
C GLU A 26 0.86 25.49 -18.59
N ASP A 27 2.15 25.54 -18.28
CA ASP A 27 3.07 26.58 -18.76
C ASP A 27 4.29 25.93 -19.41
N LYS A 28 4.33 25.93 -20.74
CA LYS A 28 5.41 25.31 -21.53
C LYS A 28 6.78 25.95 -21.31
N ASN A 29 6.83 27.13 -20.71
CA ASN A 29 8.09 27.82 -20.40
C ASN A 29 8.68 27.38 -19.04
N LYS A 30 7.95 26.61 -18.26
CA LYS A 30 8.38 26.09 -16.97
C LYS A 30 8.43 24.57 -16.97
N GLN A 31 9.45 24.02 -16.34
CA GLN A 31 9.52 22.59 -16.08
C GLN A 31 8.44 22.21 -15.07
N LYS A 32 7.68 21.18 -15.41
CA LYS A 32 6.62 20.66 -14.53
C LYS A 32 7.18 19.90 -13.33
N PHE A 33 6.44 19.90 -12.25
CA PHE A 33 6.63 18.98 -11.15
C PHE A 33 5.27 18.59 -10.56
N TYR A 34 4.94 17.32 -10.61
CA TYR A 34 3.68 16.79 -10.12
C TYR A 34 3.88 16.05 -8.81
N VAL A 35 3.39 16.62 -7.72
CA VAL A 35 3.37 16.02 -6.37
C VAL A 35 1.97 15.52 -6.09
N LEU A 36 1.85 14.27 -5.68
CA LEU A 36 0.56 13.68 -5.35
C LEU A 36 0.62 12.91 -4.04
N ASN A 37 -0.38 13.11 -3.20
CA ASN A 37 -0.67 12.26 -2.06
C ASN A 37 -1.74 11.25 -2.42
N MET A 38 -1.69 10.08 -1.80
CA MET A 38 -2.84 9.20 -1.78
C MET A 38 -3.98 9.92 -1.07
N PHE A 39 -5.07 10.17 -1.82
CA PHE A 39 -6.17 10.98 -1.30
C PHE A 39 -6.94 10.26 -0.19
N PRO A 40 -7.50 11.00 0.78
CA PRO A 40 -8.16 10.41 1.93
C PRO A 40 -9.53 9.85 1.59
N TYR A 41 -9.94 8.82 2.35
CA TYR A 41 -11.33 8.42 2.48
C TYR A 41 -11.98 9.24 3.60
N PRO A 42 -13.01 10.07 3.32
CA PRO A 42 -13.59 10.97 4.32
C PRO A 42 -14.46 10.22 5.32
N SER A 43 -13.94 9.91 6.48
CA SER A 43 -14.64 9.27 7.59
C SER A 43 -15.22 10.28 8.57
N GLY A 44 -16.29 9.90 9.30
CA GLY A 44 -17.09 10.80 10.13
C GLY A 44 -16.36 11.53 11.27
N ALA A 45 -15.25 11.02 11.75
CA ALA A 45 -14.51 11.67 12.84
C ALA A 45 -13.46 12.70 12.37
N GLY A 46 -13.30 12.88 11.07
CA GLY A 46 -12.22 13.70 10.53
C GLY A 46 -10.83 13.07 10.64
N LEU A 47 -9.80 13.90 10.49
CA LEU A 47 -8.40 13.51 10.57
C LEU A 47 -7.95 13.35 12.04
N HIS A 48 -7.03 12.43 12.29
CA HIS A 48 -6.16 12.44 13.47
C HIS A 48 -4.75 12.89 13.09
N VAL A 49 -3.89 13.18 14.07
CA VAL A 49 -2.53 13.72 13.82
C VAL A 49 -1.62 12.81 12.97
N GLY A 50 -1.96 11.53 12.82
CA GLY A 50 -1.22 10.62 11.94
C GLY A 50 -1.48 10.81 10.45
N HIS A 51 -2.64 11.35 10.06
CA HIS A 51 -2.99 11.53 8.65
C HIS A 51 -2.14 12.61 7.95
N PRO A 52 -1.90 13.80 8.55
CA PRO A 52 -1.18 14.85 7.86
C PRO A 52 0.31 14.61 7.69
N LEU A 53 0.90 13.59 8.31
CA LEU A 53 2.33 13.31 8.20
C LEU A 53 2.82 13.26 6.74
N GLY A 54 2.19 12.45 5.92
CA GLY A 54 2.51 12.34 4.49
C GLY A 54 2.20 13.62 3.73
N TYR A 55 1.09 14.27 4.05
CA TYR A 55 0.66 15.51 3.39
C TYR A 55 1.61 16.68 3.71
N ILE A 56 2.10 16.78 4.93
CA ILE A 56 3.10 17.79 5.31
C ILE A 56 4.42 17.52 4.60
N ALA A 57 4.86 16.26 4.58
CA ALA A 57 6.10 15.87 3.91
C ALA A 57 6.08 16.22 2.42
N SER A 58 5.00 15.93 1.72
CA SER A 58 4.83 16.25 0.31
C SER A 58 4.64 17.74 0.05
N ASP A 59 3.95 18.45 0.94
CA ASP A 59 3.73 19.89 0.83
C ASP A 59 5.03 20.69 0.98
N ILE A 60 5.91 20.28 1.88
CA ILE A 60 7.26 20.84 1.99
C ILE A 60 8.00 20.71 0.67
N TYR A 61 7.96 19.54 0.08
CA TYR A 61 8.62 19.29 -1.20
C TYR A 61 7.99 20.06 -2.36
N ALA A 62 6.67 20.16 -2.40
CA ALA A 62 5.93 20.95 -3.39
C ALA A 62 6.28 22.44 -3.32
N ARG A 63 6.30 23.00 -2.12
CA ARG A 63 6.69 24.39 -1.88
C ARG A 63 8.15 24.65 -2.25
N TYR A 64 9.04 23.75 -1.89
CA TYR A 64 10.45 23.80 -2.27
C TYR A 64 10.64 23.79 -3.79
N LYS A 65 9.98 22.89 -4.51
CA LYS A 65 10.06 22.85 -5.97
C LYS A 65 9.51 24.11 -6.64
N ARG A 66 8.44 24.67 -6.11
CA ARG A 66 7.93 25.99 -6.57
C ARG A 66 8.97 27.09 -6.41
N LEU A 67 9.61 27.17 -5.27
CA LEU A 67 10.69 28.12 -5.00
C LEU A 67 11.93 27.87 -5.88
N LYS A 68 12.12 26.64 -6.36
CA LYS A 68 13.16 26.29 -7.34
C LYS A 68 12.78 26.67 -8.76
N GLY A 69 11.59 27.23 -8.99
CA GLY A 69 11.12 27.69 -10.29
C GLY A 69 10.30 26.69 -11.10
N PHE A 70 9.99 25.54 -10.55
CA PHE A 70 9.11 24.57 -11.22
C PHE A 70 7.65 25.02 -11.23
N ASN A 71 6.92 24.58 -12.26
CA ASN A 71 5.48 24.67 -12.29
C ASN A 71 4.90 23.43 -11.56
N VAL A 72 4.38 23.62 -10.36
CA VAL A 72 4.03 22.54 -9.44
C VAL A 72 2.54 22.26 -9.48
N LEU A 73 2.16 21.03 -9.81
CA LEU A 73 0.81 20.49 -9.62
C LEU A 73 0.77 19.73 -8.27
N ASN A 74 -0.02 20.22 -7.33
CA ASN A 74 -0.24 19.62 -6.02
C ASN A 74 -1.75 19.58 -5.74
N PRO A 75 -2.49 18.61 -6.31
CA PRO A 75 -3.94 18.53 -6.16
C PRO A 75 -4.34 17.75 -4.92
N MET A 76 -5.60 17.88 -4.52
CA MET A 76 -6.22 17.10 -3.48
C MET A 76 -7.69 16.85 -3.81
N GLY A 77 -8.20 15.72 -3.33
CA GLY A 77 -9.59 15.31 -3.49
C GLY A 77 -9.94 14.21 -2.51
N TYR A 78 -10.98 13.44 -2.81
CA TYR A 78 -11.53 12.47 -1.88
C TYR A 78 -11.91 11.17 -2.58
N ASP A 79 -11.47 10.06 -1.99
CA ASP A 79 -12.00 8.74 -2.30
C ASP A 79 -13.30 8.58 -1.50
N ALA A 80 -14.44 8.75 -2.18
CA ALA A 80 -15.71 9.01 -1.52
C ALA A 80 -16.73 7.88 -1.62
N TYR A 81 -16.42 6.79 -2.31
CA TYR A 81 -17.19 5.57 -2.35
C TYR A 81 -16.68 4.53 -1.34
N GLY A 82 -17.53 3.64 -0.89
CA GLY A 82 -17.13 2.50 -0.08
C GLY A 82 -18.07 2.17 1.08
N LEU A 83 -17.72 1.08 1.74
CA LEU A 83 -18.52 0.44 2.78
C LEU A 83 -18.84 1.30 4.01
N PRO A 84 -17.95 2.19 4.50
CA PRO A 84 -18.25 2.94 5.73
C PRO A 84 -19.47 3.85 5.66
N ALA A 85 -19.63 4.57 4.54
CA ALA A 85 -20.78 5.45 4.34
C ALA A 85 -22.07 4.64 4.15
N GLU A 86 -21.98 3.51 3.45
CA GLU A 86 -23.12 2.62 3.25
C GLU A 86 -23.59 1.97 4.56
N GLN A 87 -22.67 1.48 5.39
CA GLN A 87 -23.04 0.92 6.69
C GLN A 87 -23.72 1.94 7.61
N TYR A 88 -23.22 3.17 7.62
CA TYR A 88 -23.90 4.26 8.34
C TYR A 88 -25.30 4.54 7.77
N ALA A 89 -25.46 4.49 6.46
CA ALA A 89 -26.75 4.63 5.80
C ALA A 89 -27.72 3.49 6.16
N ILE A 90 -27.25 2.26 6.23
CA ILE A 90 -28.04 1.09 6.67
C ILE A 90 -28.53 1.31 8.11
N GLN A 91 -27.67 1.77 9.01
CA GLN A 91 -28.01 1.99 10.43
C GLN A 91 -28.97 3.15 10.66
N THR A 92 -28.88 4.21 9.87
CA THR A 92 -29.60 5.48 10.09
C THR A 92 -30.75 5.73 9.12
N GLY A 93 -30.80 5.01 8.02
CA GLY A 93 -31.70 5.26 6.89
C GLY A 93 -31.35 6.53 6.09
N GLN A 94 -30.25 7.21 6.41
CA GLN A 94 -29.82 8.41 5.71
C GLN A 94 -29.06 8.05 4.43
N HIS A 95 -29.31 8.78 3.32
CA HIS A 95 -28.61 8.55 2.06
C HIS A 95 -27.07 8.74 2.23
N PRO A 96 -26.23 7.84 1.70
CA PRO A 96 -24.77 7.89 1.89
C PRO A 96 -24.13 9.20 1.43
N SER A 97 -24.67 9.84 0.38
CA SER A 97 -24.16 11.12 -0.12
C SER A 97 -24.19 12.24 0.92
N ILE A 98 -25.21 12.27 1.77
CA ILE A 98 -25.37 13.32 2.80
C ILE A 98 -24.23 13.21 3.83
N THR A 99 -23.97 12.00 4.30
CA THR A 99 -22.88 11.72 5.22
C THR A 99 -21.54 12.01 4.58
N THR A 100 -21.34 11.59 3.33
CA THR A 100 -20.11 11.81 2.55
C THR A 100 -19.82 13.30 2.38
N GLU A 101 -20.81 14.11 1.98
CA GLU A 101 -20.67 15.58 1.86
C GLU A 101 -20.25 16.21 3.19
N LYS A 102 -20.91 15.83 4.28
CA LYS A 102 -20.59 16.33 5.63
C LYS A 102 -19.15 15.97 6.03
N ASN A 103 -18.72 14.75 5.74
CA ASN A 103 -17.37 14.29 6.05
C ASN A 103 -16.33 15.00 5.19
N ILE A 104 -16.59 15.20 3.90
CA ILE A 104 -15.73 15.97 2.99
C ILE A 104 -15.56 17.39 3.50
N ALA A 105 -16.63 18.06 3.88
CA ALA A 105 -16.58 19.41 4.44
C ALA A 105 -15.72 19.47 5.70
N ARG A 106 -15.82 18.47 6.57
CA ARG A 106 -14.98 18.35 7.78
C ARG A 106 -13.51 18.16 7.47
N TYR A 107 -13.19 17.26 6.53
CA TYR A 107 -11.80 17.04 6.09
C TYR A 107 -11.22 18.30 5.46
N ARG A 108 -12.00 18.99 4.61
CA ARG A 108 -11.59 20.22 3.97
C ARG A 108 -11.26 21.30 5.01
N GLU A 109 -12.10 21.49 6.01
CA GLU A 109 -11.87 22.44 7.10
C GLU A 109 -10.55 22.16 7.82
N GLN A 110 -10.27 20.89 8.15
CA GLN A 110 -9.05 20.50 8.83
C GLN A 110 -7.80 20.69 7.95
N LEU A 111 -7.88 20.32 6.67
CA LEU A 111 -6.78 20.50 5.72
C LEU A 111 -6.46 21.99 5.50
N ASP A 112 -7.48 22.83 5.37
CA ASP A 112 -7.31 24.28 5.22
C ASP A 112 -6.64 24.90 6.45
N LYS A 113 -6.99 24.45 7.65
CA LYS A 113 -6.35 24.90 8.90
C LYS A 113 -4.86 24.54 9.01
N ILE A 114 -4.43 23.42 8.42
CA ILE A 114 -3.02 23.02 8.43
C ILE A 114 -2.20 23.81 7.39
N GLY A 115 -2.86 24.42 6.41
CA GLY A 115 -2.25 25.35 5.46
C GLY A 115 -1.45 24.68 4.34
N PHE A 116 -2.01 23.69 3.69
CA PHE A 116 -1.43 23.03 2.53
C PHE A 116 -1.49 23.89 1.26
N SER A 117 -0.54 23.67 0.34
CA SER A 117 -0.49 24.32 -0.96
C SER A 117 -1.25 23.58 -2.04
N PHE A 118 -2.43 23.05 -1.71
CA PHE A 118 -3.25 22.31 -2.67
C PHE A 118 -3.96 23.23 -3.66
N ASP A 119 -3.98 22.83 -4.92
CA ASP A 119 -4.84 23.45 -5.94
C ASP A 119 -6.25 22.85 -5.87
N TRP A 120 -7.12 23.47 -5.08
CA TRP A 120 -8.49 23.01 -4.88
C TRP A 120 -9.41 23.19 -6.10
N GLU A 121 -9.02 23.95 -7.10
CA GLU A 121 -9.76 24.01 -8.36
C GLU A 121 -9.67 22.71 -9.15
N ARG A 122 -8.74 21.83 -8.77
CA ARG A 122 -8.58 20.50 -9.35
C ARG A 122 -9.11 19.37 -8.45
N GLU A 123 -9.89 19.71 -7.44
CA GLU A 123 -10.54 18.74 -6.56
C GLU A 123 -11.35 17.72 -7.37
N VAL A 124 -11.20 16.45 -7.03
CA VAL A 124 -12.02 15.35 -7.54
C VAL A 124 -12.64 14.59 -6.39
N ARG A 125 -13.81 14.02 -6.64
CA ARG A 125 -14.52 13.14 -5.71
C ARG A 125 -14.97 11.92 -6.48
N THR A 126 -14.58 10.74 -6.05
CA THR A 126 -14.89 9.51 -6.81
C THR A 126 -16.39 9.22 -6.90
N CYS A 127 -17.20 9.78 -6.00
CA CYS A 127 -18.65 9.64 -6.01
C CYS A 127 -19.40 10.62 -6.93
N ASP A 128 -18.71 11.58 -7.52
CA ASP A 128 -19.33 12.51 -8.44
C ASP A 128 -19.55 11.89 -9.82
N PRO A 129 -20.75 12.02 -10.44
CA PRO A 129 -21.02 11.47 -11.77
C PRO A 129 -20.03 11.91 -12.85
N GLU A 130 -19.59 13.15 -12.81
CA GLU A 130 -18.58 13.72 -13.72
C GLU A 130 -17.23 13.03 -13.60
N TYR A 131 -16.90 12.49 -12.41
CA TYR A 131 -15.70 11.73 -12.17
C TYR A 131 -15.87 10.27 -12.60
N TYR A 132 -16.88 9.55 -12.10
CA TYR A 132 -17.01 8.12 -12.39
C TYR A 132 -17.51 7.83 -13.81
N HIS A 133 -17.95 8.84 -14.54
CA HIS A 133 -18.11 8.77 -16.01
C HIS A 133 -16.87 8.10 -16.65
N TRP A 134 -15.69 8.52 -16.24
CA TRP A 134 -14.43 8.05 -16.81
C TRP A 134 -14.01 6.69 -16.29
N THR A 135 -14.42 6.33 -15.09
CA THR A 135 -14.30 4.96 -14.57
C THR A 135 -15.16 3.98 -15.38
N GLN A 136 -16.40 4.37 -15.65
CA GLN A 136 -17.32 3.59 -16.49
C GLN A 136 -16.80 3.47 -17.93
N TRP A 137 -16.33 4.55 -18.50
CA TRP A 137 -15.72 4.56 -19.82
C TRP A 137 -14.50 3.63 -19.90
N ALA A 138 -13.60 3.66 -18.94
CA ALA A 138 -12.44 2.78 -18.91
C ALA A 138 -12.85 1.31 -18.79
N PHE A 139 -13.86 1.01 -17.99
CA PHE A 139 -14.42 -0.34 -17.89
C PHE A 139 -14.95 -0.83 -19.24
N GLN A 140 -15.68 0.02 -19.98
CA GLN A 140 -16.16 -0.33 -21.32
C GLN A 140 -15.01 -0.61 -22.28
N ARG A 141 -13.93 0.18 -22.23
CA ARG A 141 -12.74 -0.05 -23.05
C ARG A 141 -12.06 -1.37 -22.70
N MET A 142 -11.98 -1.72 -21.40
CA MET A 142 -11.44 -3.00 -20.97
C MET A 142 -12.32 -4.18 -21.41
N PHE A 143 -13.64 -4.03 -21.38
CA PHE A 143 -14.57 -5.03 -21.89
C PHE A 143 -14.40 -5.25 -23.39
N ASP A 144 -14.19 -4.19 -24.15
CA ASP A 144 -14.00 -4.24 -25.61
C ASP A 144 -12.55 -4.53 -26.03
N SER A 145 -11.75 -5.07 -25.13
CA SER A 145 -10.33 -5.35 -25.36
C SER A 145 -9.94 -6.76 -24.99
N TYR A 146 -8.89 -7.25 -25.64
CA TYR A 146 -8.14 -8.44 -25.27
C TYR A 146 -6.66 -8.12 -25.19
N TYR A 147 -5.86 -8.99 -24.60
CA TYR A 147 -4.41 -8.79 -24.48
C TYR A 147 -3.66 -9.72 -25.44
N ASP A 148 -2.90 -9.11 -26.35
CA ASP A 148 -2.06 -9.81 -27.33
C ASP A 148 -0.63 -9.94 -26.79
N TYR A 149 -0.17 -11.17 -26.56
CA TYR A 149 1.19 -11.43 -26.06
C TYR A 149 2.28 -11.20 -27.13
N ASN A 150 1.94 -11.29 -28.43
CA ASN A 150 2.91 -11.05 -29.49
C ASN A 150 3.33 -9.58 -29.52
N ASP A 151 2.37 -8.67 -29.38
CA ASP A 151 2.62 -7.23 -29.35
C ASP A 151 2.78 -6.70 -27.90
N GLY A 152 2.51 -7.52 -26.90
CA GLY A 152 2.64 -7.17 -25.49
C GLY A 152 1.73 -6.04 -25.05
N LYS A 153 0.52 -5.94 -25.59
CA LYS A 153 -0.44 -4.87 -25.32
C LYS A 153 -1.89 -5.26 -25.51
N ALA A 154 -2.79 -4.47 -24.93
CA ALA A 154 -4.22 -4.57 -25.20
C ALA A 154 -4.56 -4.11 -26.62
N LYS A 155 -5.52 -4.78 -27.23
CA LYS A 155 -6.08 -4.47 -28.55
C LYS A 155 -7.60 -4.55 -28.54
N PRO A 156 -8.29 -3.87 -29.50
CA PRO A 156 -9.75 -3.99 -29.63
C PRO A 156 -10.19 -5.42 -29.88
N ILE A 157 -11.24 -5.85 -29.18
CA ILE A 157 -11.81 -7.21 -29.31
C ILE A 157 -12.24 -7.54 -30.75
N SER A 158 -12.58 -6.53 -31.54
CA SER A 158 -12.91 -6.70 -32.96
C SER A 158 -11.76 -7.31 -33.77
N ASN A 159 -10.51 -7.04 -33.41
CA ASN A 159 -9.35 -7.66 -34.07
C ASN A 159 -9.31 -9.17 -33.80
N LEU A 160 -9.69 -9.58 -32.59
CA LEU A 160 -9.77 -10.99 -32.23
C LEU A 160 -10.92 -11.69 -32.96
N VAL A 161 -12.07 -11.03 -33.11
CA VAL A 161 -13.21 -11.53 -33.89
C VAL A 161 -12.80 -11.78 -35.35
N LEU A 162 -12.09 -10.85 -36.00
CA LEU A 162 -11.57 -11.03 -37.35
C LEU A 162 -10.61 -12.22 -37.42
N HIS A 163 -9.73 -12.40 -36.45
CA HIS A 163 -8.84 -13.55 -36.39
C HIS A 163 -9.63 -14.87 -36.27
N PHE A 164 -10.69 -14.92 -35.47
CA PHE A 164 -11.55 -16.09 -35.36
C PHE A 164 -12.32 -16.40 -36.63
N GLU A 165 -12.74 -15.39 -37.39
CA GLU A 165 -13.40 -15.54 -38.68
C GLU A 165 -12.46 -16.12 -39.75
N GLU A 166 -11.17 -15.80 -39.70
CA GLU A 166 -10.17 -16.20 -40.67
C GLU A 166 -9.49 -17.54 -40.30
N GLU A 167 -9.06 -17.71 -39.05
CA GLU A 167 -8.21 -18.81 -38.63
C GLU A 167 -8.73 -19.61 -37.42
N GLY A 168 -9.82 -19.16 -36.78
CA GLY A 168 -10.26 -19.76 -35.51
C GLY A 168 -9.24 -19.45 -34.41
N THR A 169 -8.85 -20.47 -33.66
CA THR A 169 -7.82 -20.32 -32.61
C THR A 169 -6.41 -20.69 -33.06
N LEU A 170 -6.22 -20.94 -34.38
CA LEU A 170 -4.89 -21.26 -34.90
C LEU A 170 -3.95 -20.06 -34.76
N ASN A 171 -2.70 -20.32 -34.38
CA ASN A 171 -1.65 -19.29 -34.17
C ASN A 171 -2.00 -18.21 -33.14
N LEU A 172 -2.93 -18.45 -32.25
CA LEU A 172 -3.38 -17.50 -31.25
C LEU A 172 -2.42 -17.48 -30.04
N ASN A 173 -1.91 -16.30 -29.69
CA ASN A 173 -1.06 -16.08 -28.53
C ASN A 173 -1.57 -14.86 -27.73
N VAL A 174 -2.63 -15.10 -26.97
CA VAL A 174 -3.38 -14.06 -26.26
C VAL A 174 -3.65 -14.48 -24.82
N ALA A 175 -3.94 -13.52 -23.95
CA ALA A 175 -4.44 -13.82 -22.62
C ALA A 175 -5.84 -14.42 -22.69
N GLN A 176 -6.05 -15.53 -22.00
CA GLN A 176 -7.31 -16.26 -21.96
C GLN A 176 -7.51 -16.94 -20.59
N GLY A 177 -8.76 -17.20 -20.24
CA GLY A 177 -9.09 -17.94 -19.03
C GLY A 177 -8.82 -19.43 -19.19
N GLU A 178 -9.46 -20.04 -20.17
CA GLU A 178 -9.29 -21.45 -20.53
C GLU A 178 -8.72 -21.57 -21.95
N GLU A 179 -7.86 -22.55 -22.16
CA GLU A 179 -7.36 -22.86 -23.51
C GLU A 179 -8.46 -23.53 -24.31
N LYS A 180 -8.97 -22.82 -25.31
CA LYS A 180 -10.02 -23.32 -26.23
C LYS A 180 -9.46 -23.48 -27.62
N THR A 181 -9.94 -24.50 -28.33
CA THR A 181 -9.57 -24.79 -29.72
C THR A 181 -10.81 -24.93 -30.58
N PHE A 182 -10.93 -24.12 -31.62
CA PHE A 182 -11.97 -24.18 -32.62
C PHE A 182 -11.50 -23.61 -33.97
N SER A 183 -12.14 -24.06 -35.06
CA SER A 183 -11.85 -23.57 -36.40
C SER A 183 -12.66 -22.31 -36.73
N ALA A 184 -12.27 -21.60 -37.77
CA ALA A 184 -13.03 -20.47 -38.30
C ALA A 184 -14.48 -20.87 -38.65
N ARG A 185 -14.67 -22.04 -39.24
CA ARG A 185 -16.01 -22.55 -39.56
C ARG A 185 -16.86 -22.75 -38.31
N ASN A 186 -16.25 -23.28 -37.23
CA ASN A 186 -16.97 -23.45 -35.96
C ASN A 186 -17.40 -22.09 -35.40
N TRP A 187 -16.49 -21.10 -35.41
CA TRP A 187 -16.80 -19.74 -34.97
C TRP A 187 -17.98 -19.11 -35.72
N ILE A 188 -17.96 -19.19 -37.06
CA ILE A 188 -19.01 -18.62 -37.91
C ILE A 188 -20.37 -19.32 -37.68
N SER A 189 -20.36 -20.58 -37.29
CA SER A 189 -21.57 -21.37 -37.03
C SER A 189 -22.19 -21.14 -35.64
N MET A 190 -21.45 -20.47 -34.74
CA MET A 190 -21.93 -20.13 -33.39
C MET A 190 -23.06 -19.11 -33.47
N SER A 191 -24.04 -19.24 -32.59
CA SER A 191 -25.01 -18.18 -32.31
C SER A 191 -24.35 -16.97 -31.70
N GLU A 192 -24.98 -15.79 -31.74
CA GLU A 192 -24.47 -14.57 -31.10
C GLU A 192 -24.15 -14.82 -29.62
N LYS A 193 -25.01 -15.52 -28.90
CA LYS A 193 -24.78 -15.86 -27.50
C LYS A 193 -23.52 -16.72 -27.30
N GLU A 194 -23.33 -17.75 -28.10
CA GLU A 194 -22.14 -18.61 -28.03
C GLU A 194 -20.86 -17.83 -28.36
N GLN A 195 -20.92 -16.92 -29.32
CA GLN A 195 -19.79 -16.00 -29.63
C GLN A 195 -19.47 -15.11 -28.45
N GLN A 196 -20.46 -14.49 -27.82
CA GLN A 196 -20.26 -13.63 -26.63
C GLN A 196 -19.71 -14.42 -25.44
N GLU A 197 -20.21 -15.62 -25.18
CA GLU A 197 -19.66 -16.52 -24.15
C GLU A 197 -18.20 -16.90 -24.44
N THR A 198 -17.86 -17.13 -25.70
CA THR A 198 -16.49 -17.42 -26.13
C THR A 198 -15.58 -16.21 -25.93
N LEU A 199 -16.02 -15.01 -26.35
CA LEU A 199 -15.25 -13.78 -26.22
C LEU A 199 -14.98 -13.43 -24.75
N MET A 200 -15.88 -13.79 -23.83
CA MET A 200 -15.69 -13.56 -22.39
C MET A 200 -14.42 -14.21 -21.85
N ASN A 201 -13.97 -15.31 -22.49
CA ASN A 201 -12.72 -15.99 -22.16
C ASN A 201 -11.45 -15.15 -22.46
N TYR A 202 -11.57 -14.09 -23.27
CA TYR A 202 -10.44 -13.28 -23.76
C TYR A 202 -10.48 -11.81 -23.32
N ARG A 203 -11.66 -11.30 -22.95
CA ARG A 203 -11.83 -9.90 -22.56
C ARG A 203 -10.98 -9.53 -21.34
N ILE A 204 -10.48 -8.30 -21.28
CA ILE A 204 -9.75 -7.77 -20.12
C ILE A 204 -10.71 -7.55 -18.95
N ALA A 205 -11.87 -6.93 -19.18
CA ALA A 205 -12.96 -6.96 -18.20
C ALA A 205 -13.95 -8.04 -18.61
N TYR A 206 -14.18 -9.01 -17.75
CA TYR A 206 -15.01 -10.17 -18.04
C TYR A 206 -15.88 -10.58 -16.87
N LEU A 207 -17.00 -11.25 -17.20
CA LEU A 207 -17.91 -11.83 -16.23
C LEU A 207 -17.60 -13.33 -16.09
N GLY A 208 -17.15 -13.75 -14.92
CA GLY A 208 -16.74 -15.13 -14.67
C GLY A 208 -17.16 -15.64 -13.29
N GLU A 209 -17.18 -16.96 -13.14
CA GLU A 209 -17.37 -17.59 -11.84
C GLU A 209 -16.03 -17.73 -11.11
N THR A 210 -15.95 -17.18 -9.91
CA THR A 210 -14.72 -17.21 -9.11
C THR A 210 -15.02 -17.42 -7.63
N MET A 211 -14.04 -17.93 -6.90
CA MET A 211 -14.09 -18.00 -5.44
C MET A 211 -13.89 -16.62 -4.85
N VAL A 212 -14.79 -16.21 -3.97
CA VAL A 212 -14.80 -14.87 -3.37
C VAL A 212 -14.90 -14.95 -1.85
N ASN A 213 -14.42 -13.93 -1.18
CA ASN A 213 -14.61 -13.71 0.26
C ASN A 213 -16.02 -13.15 0.50
N TRP A 214 -16.99 -14.01 0.67
CA TRP A 214 -18.37 -13.62 0.93
C TRP A 214 -18.59 -13.37 2.43
N CYS A 215 -19.12 -12.21 2.76
CA CYS A 215 -19.49 -11.87 4.12
C CYS A 215 -21.02 -11.81 4.27
N PRO A 216 -21.68 -12.85 4.81
CA PRO A 216 -23.13 -12.86 4.96
C PRO A 216 -23.65 -11.72 5.85
N GLY A 217 -22.91 -11.37 6.89
CA GLY A 217 -23.27 -10.30 7.81
C GLY A 217 -23.27 -8.89 7.20
N LEU A 218 -22.48 -8.69 6.15
CA LEU A 218 -22.42 -7.45 5.37
C LEU A 218 -23.16 -7.54 4.03
N GLY A 219 -23.57 -8.75 3.62
CA GLY A 219 -24.26 -8.99 2.35
C GLY A 219 -23.42 -8.68 1.10
N THR A 220 -22.10 -8.73 1.19
CA THR A 220 -21.20 -8.35 0.09
C THR A 220 -19.93 -9.19 0.04
N VAL A 221 -19.28 -9.16 -1.11
CA VAL A 221 -17.91 -9.66 -1.31
C VAL A 221 -16.91 -8.66 -0.73
N LEU A 222 -15.88 -9.17 -0.08
CA LEU A 222 -14.78 -8.40 0.48
C LEU A 222 -13.49 -8.67 -0.27
N ALA A 223 -12.66 -7.63 -0.42
CA ALA A 223 -11.30 -7.77 -0.86
C ALA A 223 -10.44 -8.48 0.21
N ASN A 224 -9.27 -9.01 -0.17
CA ASN A 224 -8.41 -9.74 0.76
C ASN A 224 -7.91 -8.88 1.92
N ASP A 225 -7.70 -7.60 1.69
CA ASP A 225 -7.30 -6.59 2.68
C ASP A 225 -8.45 -6.17 3.62
N GLU A 226 -9.70 -6.42 3.25
CA GLU A 226 -10.88 -6.22 4.09
C GLU A 226 -11.18 -7.41 5.03
N VAL A 227 -10.38 -8.48 4.99
CA VAL A 227 -10.53 -9.70 5.80
C VAL A 227 -9.34 -9.89 6.71
N VAL A 228 -9.59 -9.95 8.02
CA VAL A 228 -8.57 -10.17 9.06
C VAL A 228 -8.99 -11.36 9.91
N ASP A 229 -8.13 -12.38 10.00
CA ASP A 229 -8.38 -13.59 10.82
C ASP A 229 -9.72 -14.28 10.54
N GLY A 230 -10.16 -14.31 9.25
CA GLY A 230 -11.39 -14.95 8.82
C GLY A 230 -12.68 -14.19 9.10
N VAL A 231 -12.55 -12.94 9.57
CA VAL A 231 -13.67 -12.02 9.78
C VAL A 231 -13.47 -10.72 9.01
N SER A 232 -14.57 -10.00 8.74
CA SER A 232 -14.49 -8.69 8.14
C SER A 232 -13.76 -7.71 9.08
N GLU A 233 -12.84 -6.90 8.55
CA GLU A 233 -12.18 -5.83 9.31
C GLU A 233 -13.19 -4.91 9.99
N ARG A 234 -14.33 -4.69 9.33
CA ARG A 234 -15.44 -3.91 9.84
C ARG A 234 -16.54 -4.81 10.35
N GLY A 235 -16.91 -4.64 11.60
CA GLY A 235 -18.01 -5.35 12.25
C GLY A 235 -17.63 -6.76 12.74
N GLY A 236 -16.48 -7.31 12.37
CA GLY A 236 -16.02 -8.61 12.86
C GLY A 236 -16.90 -9.79 12.43
N TYR A 237 -17.60 -9.68 11.28
CA TYR A 237 -18.49 -10.73 10.80
C TYR A 237 -17.72 -11.87 10.11
N PRO A 238 -18.15 -13.12 10.31
CA PRO A 238 -17.52 -14.26 9.64
C PRO A 238 -17.54 -14.12 8.11
N VAL A 239 -16.42 -14.46 7.49
CA VAL A 239 -16.25 -14.48 6.03
C VAL A 239 -16.10 -15.92 5.57
N VAL A 240 -16.80 -16.29 4.50
CA VAL A 240 -16.77 -17.63 3.90
C VAL A 240 -16.31 -17.58 2.45
N GLN A 241 -15.64 -18.63 2.01
CA GLN A 241 -15.32 -18.79 0.59
C GLN A 241 -16.57 -19.26 -0.16
N LYS A 242 -16.95 -18.57 -1.22
CA LYS A 242 -18.13 -18.87 -2.03
C LYS A 242 -17.82 -18.69 -3.51
N LYS A 243 -18.25 -19.62 -4.34
CA LYS A 243 -18.19 -19.50 -5.80
C LYS A 243 -19.35 -18.62 -6.26
N MET A 244 -19.04 -17.50 -6.90
CA MET A 244 -20.03 -16.52 -7.36
C MET A 244 -19.64 -15.99 -8.74
N LYS A 245 -20.67 -15.64 -9.53
CA LYS A 245 -20.49 -14.92 -10.79
C LYS A 245 -20.16 -13.45 -10.50
N GLN A 246 -19.00 -13.00 -10.97
CA GLN A 246 -18.44 -11.69 -10.65
C GLN A 246 -17.82 -11.05 -11.88
N TRP A 247 -17.87 -9.74 -11.98
CA TRP A 247 -16.97 -9.01 -12.85
C TRP A 247 -15.53 -9.14 -12.36
N CYS A 248 -14.62 -9.37 -13.29
CA CYS A 248 -13.19 -9.50 -13.04
C CYS A 248 -12.41 -8.64 -14.03
N LEU A 249 -11.23 -8.16 -13.60
CA LEU A 249 -10.25 -7.56 -14.48
C LEU A 249 -9.06 -8.50 -14.65
N ARG A 250 -8.64 -8.74 -15.89
CA ARG A 250 -7.53 -9.65 -16.23
C ARG A 250 -6.16 -8.99 -15.99
N VAL A 251 -5.91 -8.64 -14.75
CA VAL A 251 -4.63 -8.05 -14.30
C VAL A 251 -3.47 -9.01 -14.55
N SER A 252 -3.72 -10.31 -14.47
CA SER A 252 -2.74 -11.36 -14.72
C SER A 252 -2.11 -11.30 -16.12
N ALA A 253 -2.84 -10.77 -17.12
CA ALA A 253 -2.32 -10.58 -18.47
C ALA A 253 -1.15 -9.58 -18.51
N TYR A 254 -1.11 -8.64 -17.58
CA TYR A 254 -0.08 -7.61 -17.44
C TYR A 254 1.05 -8.00 -16.48
N ALA A 255 1.03 -9.20 -15.91
CA ALA A 255 1.95 -9.62 -14.85
C ALA A 255 3.43 -9.39 -15.19
N GLN A 256 3.87 -9.78 -16.39
CA GLN A 256 5.25 -9.58 -16.82
C GLN A 256 5.58 -8.09 -16.98
N ARG A 257 4.71 -7.32 -17.59
CA ARG A 257 4.91 -5.86 -17.74
C ARG A 257 4.92 -5.12 -16.40
N LEU A 258 4.12 -5.60 -15.42
CA LEU A 258 4.17 -5.07 -14.06
C LEU A 258 5.51 -5.36 -13.37
N LEU A 259 6.13 -6.50 -13.65
CA LEU A 259 7.49 -6.81 -13.18
C LEU A 259 8.55 -5.96 -13.88
N ASP A 260 8.51 -5.93 -15.21
CA ASP A 260 9.50 -5.21 -16.03
C ASP A 260 9.49 -3.71 -15.73
N GLY A 261 8.31 -3.13 -15.51
CA GLY A 261 8.14 -1.72 -15.17
C GLY A 261 8.76 -1.29 -13.85
N LEU A 262 9.00 -2.21 -12.91
CA LEU A 262 9.68 -1.90 -11.65
C LEU A 262 11.12 -1.42 -11.83
N GLU A 263 11.77 -1.80 -12.93
CA GLU A 263 13.12 -1.35 -13.26
C GLU A 263 13.17 0.12 -13.70
N ASN A 264 12.03 0.67 -14.10
CA ASN A 264 11.90 2.04 -14.65
C ASN A 264 11.40 3.06 -13.63
N VAL A 265 11.21 2.67 -12.37
CA VAL A 265 10.69 3.55 -11.30
C VAL A 265 11.70 3.73 -10.17
N ASN A 266 11.69 4.90 -9.56
CA ASN A 266 12.56 5.23 -8.43
C ASN A 266 11.84 4.93 -7.10
N TRP A 267 11.63 3.64 -6.85
CA TRP A 267 11.02 3.13 -5.63
C TRP A 267 12.06 2.42 -4.77
N THR A 268 11.81 2.27 -3.48
CA THR A 268 12.71 1.53 -2.59
C THR A 268 12.77 0.05 -2.98
N ASP A 269 13.92 -0.58 -2.74
CA ASP A 269 14.10 -2.02 -3.02
C ASP A 269 13.07 -2.88 -2.26
N SER A 270 12.75 -2.51 -1.03
CA SER A 270 11.72 -3.17 -0.23
C SER A 270 10.35 -3.13 -0.89
N MET A 271 9.95 -1.97 -1.45
CA MET A 271 8.67 -1.84 -2.14
C MET A 271 8.64 -2.64 -3.44
N LYS A 272 9.71 -2.57 -4.23
CA LYS A 272 9.85 -3.37 -5.46
C LYS A 272 9.79 -4.86 -5.15
N GLU A 273 10.46 -5.30 -4.11
CA GLU A 273 10.46 -6.71 -3.70
C GLU A 273 9.08 -7.18 -3.21
N THR A 274 8.36 -6.33 -2.48
CA THR A 274 6.97 -6.60 -2.09
C THR A 274 6.09 -6.84 -3.31
N GLN A 275 6.21 -6.01 -4.35
CA GLN A 275 5.46 -6.20 -5.59
C GLN A 275 5.93 -7.42 -6.39
N ARG A 276 7.24 -7.68 -6.50
CA ARG A 276 7.76 -8.89 -7.15
C ARG A 276 7.23 -10.15 -6.49
N ASN A 277 7.22 -10.19 -5.17
CA ASN A 277 6.71 -11.33 -4.41
C ASN A 277 5.19 -11.50 -4.58
N TRP A 278 4.44 -10.40 -4.66
CA TRP A 278 3.00 -10.44 -4.90
C TRP A 278 2.65 -10.92 -6.30
N ILE A 279 3.35 -10.44 -7.31
CA ILE A 279 3.21 -10.90 -8.70
C ILE A 279 3.67 -12.36 -8.83
N GLY A 280 4.75 -12.71 -8.14
CA GLY A 280 5.17 -14.09 -7.92
C GLY A 280 5.44 -14.85 -9.21
N ARG A 281 6.31 -14.33 -10.08
CA ARG A 281 6.75 -15.03 -11.30
C ARG A 281 7.51 -16.31 -10.97
N SER A 282 7.08 -17.40 -11.52
CA SER A 282 7.78 -18.68 -11.46
C SER A 282 7.85 -19.33 -12.82
N GLU A 283 9.03 -19.83 -13.19
CA GLU A 283 9.21 -20.62 -14.40
C GLU A 283 9.36 -22.07 -14.01
N GLY A 284 8.55 -22.92 -14.61
CA GLY A 284 8.53 -24.32 -14.32
C GLY A 284 8.07 -25.15 -15.49
N THR A 285 7.70 -26.39 -15.20
CA THR A 285 7.25 -27.36 -16.19
C THR A 285 5.87 -27.86 -15.81
N GLU A 286 4.92 -27.74 -16.73
CA GLU A 286 3.68 -28.50 -16.65
C GLU A 286 3.94 -29.90 -17.16
N VAL A 287 3.52 -30.89 -16.39
CA VAL A 287 3.65 -32.31 -16.74
C VAL A 287 2.30 -33.00 -16.60
N VAL A 288 1.94 -33.83 -17.56
CA VAL A 288 0.71 -34.62 -17.52
C VAL A 288 1.01 -35.97 -16.92
N PHE A 289 0.31 -36.32 -15.84
CA PHE A 289 0.27 -37.64 -15.22
C PHE A 289 -1.03 -38.32 -15.62
N LYS A 290 -0.97 -39.52 -16.12
CA LYS A 290 -2.18 -40.36 -16.29
C LYS A 290 -2.63 -40.82 -14.92
N SER A 291 -3.94 -40.89 -14.69
CA SER A 291 -4.50 -41.51 -13.49
C SER A 291 -5.28 -42.76 -13.81
N ILE A 292 -5.38 -43.64 -12.85
CA ILE A 292 -6.19 -44.86 -12.91
C ILE A 292 -7.16 -44.84 -11.73
N THR A 293 -8.45 -44.85 -12.03
CA THR A 293 -9.54 -44.99 -11.06
C THR A 293 -10.19 -46.35 -11.17
N PRO A 294 -10.01 -47.22 -10.15
CA PRO A 294 -10.67 -48.54 -10.16
C PRO A 294 -12.20 -48.42 -10.02
N THR A 295 -12.95 -49.08 -10.84
CA THR A 295 -14.42 -49.17 -10.73
C THR A 295 -14.85 -50.43 -9.98
N ALA A 296 -16.13 -50.52 -9.60
CA ALA A 296 -16.72 -51.70 -8.96
C ALA A 296 -16.69 -52.96 -9.83
N ASP A 297 -16.66 -52.81 -11.16
CA ASP A 297 -16.65 -53.89 -12.14
C ASP A 297 -15.23 -54.28 -12.56
N ASN A 298 -14.20 -53.86 -11.84
CA ASN A 298 -12.76 -54.04 -12.14
C ASN A 298 -12.30 -53.42 -13.47
N GLU A 299 -13.02 -52.45 -13.98
CA GLU A 299 -12.55 -51.61 -15.08
C GLU A 299 -11.72 -50.44 -14.51
N GLU A 300 -10.82 -49.92 -15.30
CA GLU A 300 -10.01 -48.74 -14.94
C GLU A 300 -10.42 -47.56 -15.81
N ILE A 301 -10.74 -46.42 -15.17
CA ILE A 301 -11.03 -45.16 -15.87
C ILE A 301 -9.78 -44.30 -15.80
N GLU A 302 -9.34 -43.79 -16.95
CA GLU A 302 -8.17 -42.90 -17.05
C GLU A 302 -8.58 -41.44 -17.13
N HIS A 303 -7.84 -40.58 -16.44
CA HIS A 303 -7.92 -39.13 -16.52
C HIS A 303 -6.52 -38.55 -16.64
N ASP A 304 -6.42 -37.38 -17.24
CA ASP A 304 -5.19 -36.60 -17.28
C ASP A 304 -5.12 -35.62 -16.09
N ILE A 305 -4.03 -35.67 -15.31
CA ILE A 305 -3.75 -34.78 -14.22
C ILE A 305 -2.54 -33.93 -14.62
N THR A 306 -2.77 -32.69 -14.90
CA THR A 306 -1.67 -31.73 -15.16
C THR A 306 -1.16 -31.16 -13.86
N ILE A 307 0.13 -31.30 -13.60
CA ILE A 307 0.83 -30.67 -12.47
C ILE A 307 1.79 -29.57 -12.98
N PHE A 308 2.10 -28.63 -12.11
CA PHE A 308 3.15 -27.64 -12.35
C PHE A 308 4.24 -27.76 -11.30
N THR A 309 5.50 -27.82 -11.75
CA THR A 309 6.64 -27.89 -10.83
C THR A 309 7.79 -26.98 -11.27
N THR A 310 8.40 -26.31 -10.34
CA THR A 310 9.70 -25.61 -10.53
C THR A 310 10.90 -26.52 -10.32
N ARG A 311 10.66 -27.74 -9.83
CA ARG A 311 11.65 -28.76 -9.51
C ARG A 311 11.43 -30.03 -10.37
N ALA A 312 11.49 -29.84 -11.68
CA ALA A 312 11.36 -30.95 -12.62
C ALA A 312 12.43 -32.04 -12.43
N ASP A 313 13.59 -31.67 -11.89
CA ASP A 313 14.68 -32.60 -11.50
C ASP A 313 14.24 -33.66 -10.48
N THR A 314 13.20 -33.42 -9.72
CA THR A 314 12.75 -34.30 -8.64
C THR A 314 11.68 -35.32 -9.05
N MET A 315 11.32 -35.40 -10.33
CA MET A 315 10.25 -36.30 -10.80
C MET A 315 10.51 -37.78 -10.49
N PHE A 316 11.75 -38.24 -10.41
CA PHE A 316 12.08 -39.59 -10.01
C PHE A 316 11.85 -39.90 -8.52
N GLY A 317 11.68 -38.89 -7.71
CA GLY A 317 11.45 -38.98 -6.27
C GLY A 317 9.99 -38.80 -5.85
N VAL A 318 9.10 -38.68 -6.82
CA VAL A 318 7.65 -38.56 -6.53
C VAL A 318 7.15 -39.86 -5.93
N THR A 319 6.46 -39.75 -4.78
CA THR A 319 5.96 -40.93 -4.06
C THR A 319 4.43 -40.91 -3.87
N PHE A 320 3.81 -39.76 -4.08
CA PHE A 320 2.35 -39.59 -4.10
C PHE A 320 1.96 -38.30 -4.85
N MET A 321 0.66 -38.15 -5.08
CA MET A 321 0.09 -36.95 -5.68
C MET A 321 -0.96 -36.35 -4.75
N VAL A 322 -1.17 -35.03 -4.82
CA VAL A 322 -2.15 -34.33 -3.99
C VAL A 322 -2.98 -33.37 -4.83
N LEU A 323 -4.29 -33.42 -4.64
CA LEU A 323 -5.25 -32.49 -5.23
C LEU A 323 -5.69 -31.44 -4.20
N ALA A 324 -5.94 -30.25 -4.69
CA ALA A 324 -6.67 -29.24 -3.94
C ALA A 324 -8.10 -29.74 -3.67
N PRO A 325 -8.68 -29.48 -2.49
CA PRO A 325 -10.06 -29.89 -2.17
C PRO A 325 -11.12 -29.35 -3.13
N GLU A 326 -10.85 -28.22 -3.76
CA GLU A 326 -11.73 -27.54 -4.72
C GLU A 326 -11.55 -28.01 -6.18
N SER A 327 -10.62 -28.93 -6.44
CA SER A 327 -10.34 -29.41 -7.79
C SER A 327 -11.55 -30.15 -8.39
N GLU A 328 -11.85 -29.84 -9.64
CA GLU A 328 -12.92 -30.50 -10.39
C GLU A 328 -12.68 -32.03 -10.62
N LEU A 329 -11.42 -32.46 -10.50
CA LEU A 329 -11.04 -33.87 -10.58
C LEU A 329 -11.39 -34.67 -9.31
N VAL A 330 -11.67 -33.98 -8.18
CA VAL A 330 -11.98 -34.68 -6.92
C VAL A 330 -13.15 -35.64 -7.04
N PRO A 331 -14.32 -35.31 -7.61
CA PRO A 331 -15.42 -36.24 -7.79
C PRO A 331 -15.08 -37.39 -8.74
N GLU A 332 -14.31 -37.14 -9.80
CA GLU A 332 -13.95 -38.10 -10.83
C GLU A 332 -12.95 -39.16 -10.33
N LEU A 333 -12.01 -38.73 -9.47
CA LEU A 333 -10.95 -39.57 -8.93
C LEU A 333 -11.31 -40.23 -7.59
N THR A 334 -12.45 -39.88 -7.00
CA THR A 334 -12.90 -40.45 -5.73
C THR A 334 -13.65 -41.75 -5.98
N THR A 335 -13.11 -42.87 -5.50
CA THR A 335 -13.76 -44.16 -5.62
C THR A 335 -14.98 -44.28 -4.71
N ALA A 336 -15.92 -45.12 -5.06
CA ALA A 336 -17.12 -45.38 -4.24
C ALA A 336 -16.79 -45.74 -2.78
N LYS A 337 -15.69 -46.48 -2.58
CA LYS A 337 -15.21 -46.87 -1.26
C LYS A 337 -14.75 -45.69 -0.40
N GLN A 338 -14.16 -44.65 -1.02
CA GLN A 338 -13.59 -43.49 -0.32
C GLN A 338 -14.54 -42.29 -0.22
N LYS A 339 -15.71 -42.40 -0.92
CA LYS A 339 -16.64 -41.29 -1.06
C LYS A 339 -17.02 -40.61 0.28
N SER A 340 -17.38 -41.43 1.28
CA SER A 340 -17.82 -40.91 2.59
C SER A 340 -16.73 -40.13 3.32
N GLU A 341 -15.49 -40.64 3.33
CA GLU A 341 -14.35 -40.01 3.98
C GLU A 341 -13.96 -38.72 3.23
N VAL A 342 -14.02 -38.71 1.92
CA VAL A 342 -13.76 -37.55 1.08
C VAL A 342 -14.80 -36.46 1.32
N GLU A 343 -16.08 -36.79 1.35
CA GLU A 343 -17.15 -35.83 1.63
C GLU A 343 -17.01 -35.18 3.03
N GLU A 344 -16.66 -35.97 4.04
CA GLU A 344 -16.42 -35.49 5.38
C GLU A 344 -15.21 -34.52 5.43
N TYR A 345 -14.12 -34.88 4.75
CA TYR A 345 -12.94 -34.04 4.65
C TYR A 345 -13.20 -32.71 3.93
N LEU A 346 -13.93 -32.75 2.83
CA LEU A 346 -14.32 -31.54 2.09
C LEU A 346 -15.20 -30.63 2.94
N ALA A 347 -16.11 -31.18 3.75
CA ALA A 347 -16.92 -30.40 4.67
C ALA A 347 -16.10 -29.73 5.78
N TYR A 348 -15.02 -30.40 6.23
CA TYR A 348 -14.07 -29.83 7.16
C TYR A 348 -13.30 -28.64 6.54
N VAL A 349 -12.71 -28.83 5.36
CA VAL A 349 -11.90 -27.81 4.69
C VAL A 349 -12.73 -26.58 4.32
N LYS A 350 -14.00 -26.77 3.94
CA LYS A 350 -14.92 -25.67 3.57
C LYS A 350 -15.09 -24.61 4.67
N LYS A 351 -14.82 -24.96 5.92
CA LYS A 351 -14.89 -24.04 7.08
C LYS A 351 -13.59 -23.28 7.32
N ARG A 352 -12.53 -23.57 6.56
CA ARG A 352 -11.19 -23.00 6.74
C ARG A 352 -10.89 -21.95 5.67
N THR A 353 -10.30 -20.83 6.08
CA THR A 353 -9.84 -19.79 5.15
C THR A 353 -8.54 -20.20 4.47
N GLU A 354 -8.26 -19.63 3.31
CA GLU A 354 -6.97 -19.86 2.62
C GLU A 354 -5.78 -19.46 3.52
N ARG A 355 -5.93 -18.42 4.31
CA ARG A 355 -4.91 -17.98 5.28
C ARG A 355 -4.68 -19.03 6.37
N ASP A 356 -5.73 -19.59 6.95
CA ASP A 356 -5.62 -20.66 7.95
C ASP A 356 -4.87 -21.87 7.39
N ARG A 357 -5.20 -22.24 6.15
CA ARG A 357 -4.56 -23.33 5.42
C ARG A 357 -3.07 -23.09 5.17
N MET A 358 -2.67 -21.84 4.96
CA MET A 358 -1.25 -21.46 4.73
C MET A 358 -0.44 -21.33 6.02
N THR A 359 -1.07 -20.95 7.12
CA THR A 359 -0.38 -20.66 8.39
C THR A 359 -0.38 -21.83 9.36
N ASP A 360 -1.40 -22.66 9.32
CA ASP A 360 -1.51 -23.84 10.20
C ASP A 360 -0.60 -24.96 9.69
N ARG A 361 0.24 -25.47 10.58
CA ARG A 361 1.16 -26.57 10.30
C ARG A 361 0.53 -27.95 10.52
N LYS A 362 -0.77 -28.03 10.83
CA LYS A 362 -1.47 -29.30 11.02
C LYS A 362 -1.56 -30.06 9.70
N VAL A 363 -1.10 -31.30 9.69
CA VAL A 363 -1.19 -32.17 8.52
C VAL A 363 -2.56 -32.83 8.51
N THR A 364 -3.30 -32.61 7.41
CA THR A 364 -4.61 -33.24 7.15
C THR A 364 -4.70 -33.69 5.71
N GLY A 365 -5.50 -34.70 5.43
CA GLY A 365 -5.74 -35.19 4.08
C GLY A 365 -6.55 -36.47 4.06
N VAL A 366 -6.99 -36.86 2.86
CA VAL A 366 -7.76 -38.08 2.63
C VAL A 366 -7.35 -38.75 1.32
N PHE A 367 -7.29 -40.06 1.29
CA PHE A 367 -7.00 -40.82 0.07
C PHE A 367 -8.22 -40.91 -0.85
N THR A 368 -8.03 -40.70 -2.15
CA THR A 368 -9.12 -40.72 -3.14
C THR A 368 -9.53 -42.15 -3.55
N GLY A 369 -8.65 -43.14 -3.38
CA GLY A 369 -8.79 -44.51 -3.92
C GLY A 369 -8.16 -44.67 -5.31
N SER A 370 -7.76 -43.60 -5.97
CA SER A 370 -7.14 -43.58 -7.31
C SER A 370 -5.63 -43.41 -7.25
N TYR A 371 -4.97 -43.72 -8.36
CA TYR A 371 -3.52 -43.68 -8.51
C TYR A 371 -3.13 -42.87 -9.75
N GLY A 372 -2.12 -42.07 -9.64
CA GLY A 372 -1.41 -41.44 -10.75
C GLY A 372 -0.29 -42.35 -11.28
N ILE A 373 0.06 -42.20 -12.54
CA ILE A 373 1.19 -42.89 -13.15
C ILE A 373 2.33 -41.88 -13.40
N ASN A 374 3.47 -42.13 -12.81
CA ASN A 374 4.64 -41.27 -13.05
C ASN A 374 5.13 -41.48 -14.50
N PRO A 375 5.15 -40.45 -15.35
CA PRO A 375 5.50 -40.61 -16.76
C PRO A 375 6.97 -40.95 -17.01
N LEU A 376 7.84 -40.87 -15.99
CA LEU A 376 9.27 -41.25 -16.11
C LEU A 376 9.58 -42.66 -15.59
N THR A 377 8.76 -43.20 -14.68
CA THR A 377 9.05 -44.46 -13.98
C THR A 377 7.96 -45.52 -14.14
N ASP A 378 6.79 -45.14 -14.71
CA ASP A 378 5.57 -45.98 -14.79
C ASP A 378 5.05 -46.48 -13.41
N GLU A 379 5.53 -45.85 -12.33
CA GLU A 379 5.14 -46.18 -10.95
C GLU A 379 3.74 -45.65 -10.62
N LYS A 380 2.92 -46.47 -9.93
CA LYS A 380 1.61 -46.10 -9.43
C LYS A 380 1.79 -45.27 -8.12
N LEU A 381 1.25 -44.05 -8.11
CA LEU A 381 1.34 -43.09 -7.05
C LEU A 381 -0.05 -42.86 -6.43
N PRO A 382 -0.26 -43.06 -5.11
CA PRO A 382 -1.57 -42.82 -4.52
C PRO A 382 -1.92 -41.32 -4.59
N ILE A 383 -3.18 -41.02 -4.90
CA ILE A 383 -3.70 -39.67 -5.02
C ILE A 383 -4.47 -39.30 -3.76
N TYR A 384 -4.02 -38.27 -3.07
CA TYR A 384 -4.65 -37.69 -1.89
C TYR A 384 -5.33 -36.36 -2.19
N ILE A 385 -6.22 -35.93 -1.31
CA ILE A 385 -6.78 -34.59 -1.25
C ILE A 385 -6.25 -33.95 0.04
N SER A 386 -5.71 -32.76 -0.02
CA SER A 386 -5.24 -32.05 1.17
C SER A 386 -5.35 -30.53 1.03
N GLU A 387 -5.69 -29.91 2.16
CA GLU A 387 -5.86 -28.46 2.27
C GLU A 387 -4.57 -27.65 2.06
N TYR A 388 -3.38 -28.26 2.13
CA TYR A 388 -2.12 -27.53 1.86
C TYR A 388 -1.88 -27.26 0.38
N VAL A 389 -2.65 -27.88 -0.52
CA VAL A 389 -2.66 -27.58 -1.95
C VAL A 389 -3.81 -26.62 -2.25
N LEU A 390 -3.49 -25.50 -2.90
CA LEU A 390 -4.45 -24.46 -3.24
C LEU A 390 -4.85 -24.53 -4.70
N SER A 391 -6.15 -24.47 -4.99
CA SER A 391 -6.68 -24.52 -6.35
C SER A 391 -6.27 -23.31 -7.21
N GLY A 392 -6.00 -22.19 -6.57
CA GLY A 392 -5.61 -20.95 -7.25
C GLY A 392 -4.11 -20.83 -7.55
N TYR A 393 -3.30 -21.84 -7.19
CA TYR A 393 -1.87 -21.85 -7.48
C TYR A 393 -1.50 -23.06 -8.36
N GLY A 394 -0.96 -22.79 -9.55
CA GLY A 394 -0.64 -23.82 -10.53
C GLY A 394 -1.89 -24.45 -11.15
N THR A 395 -1.96 -25.75 -11.11
CA THR A 395 -3.06 -26.54 -11.69
C THR A 395 -4.04 -27.07 -10.65
N GLY A 396 -3.84 -26.75 -9.37
CA GLY A 396 -4.61 -27.36 -8.26
C GLY A 396 -4.26 -28.82 -7.99
N ALA A 397 -3.20 -29.33 -8.60
CA ALA A 397 -2.64 -30.66 -8.38
C ALA A 397 -1.13 -30.59 -8.27
N ILE A 398 -0.54 -31.36 -7.39
CA ILE A 398 0.92 -31.45 -7.24
C ILE A 398 1.41 -32.89 -7.31
N MET A 399 2.61 -33.07 -7.83
CA MET A 399 3.43 -34.23 -7.55
C MET A 399 4.17 -33.98 -6.22
N ALA A 400 4.14 -34.92 -5.30
CA ALA A 400 4.75 -34.76 -4.00
C ALA A 400 6.11 -35.45 -3.92
N VAL A 401 7.12 -34.70 -3.47
CA VAL A 401 8.52 -35.15 -3.32
C VAL A 401 8.97 -34.94 -1.88
N PRO A 402 8.63 -35.83 -0.97
CA PRO A 402 8.84 -35.62 0.46
C PRO A 402 10.30 -35.48 0.87
N ALA A 403 11.24 -36.00 0.09
CA ALA A 403 12.65 -35.83 0.39
C ALA A 403 13.16 -34.37 0.23
N HIS A 404 12.46 -33.56 -0.58
CA HIS A 404 12.94 -32.23 -1.00
C HIS A 404 11.88 -31.12 -0.90
N ASP A 405 10.78 -31.35 -0.18
CA ASP A 405 9.78 -30.35 0.20
C ASP A 405 9.28 -30.65 1.63
N SER A 406 9.36 -29.69 2.50
CA SER A 406 9.05 -29.85 3.93
C SER A 406 7.56 -30.16 4.20
N ARG A 407 6.64 -29.65 3.37
CA ARG A 407 5.21 -29.94 3.50
C ARG A 407 4.90 -31.36 3.07
N ASP A 408 5.46 -31.78 1.93
CA ASP A 408 5.36 -33.14 1.42
C ASP A 408 5.99 -34.14 2.40
N TYR A 409 7.10 -33.75 3.04
CA TYR A 409 7.76 -34.55 4.08
C TYR A 409 6.86 -34.79 5.28
N ALA A 410 6.28 -33.72 5.82
CA ALA A 410 5.35 -33.82 6.96
C ALA A 410 4.13 -34.69 6.60
N PHE A 411 3.60 -34.55 5.41
CA PHE A 411 2.49 -35.37 4.89
C PHE A 411 2.88 -36.84 4.78
N ALA A 412 4.04 -37.12 4.17
CA ALA A 412 4.53 -38.49 4.00
C ALA A 412 4.78 -39.19 5.34
N LYS A 413 5.35 -38.47 6.33
CA LYS A 413 5.55 -39.01 7.68
C LYS A 413 4.21 -39.32 8.36
N HIS A 414 3.22 -38.45 8.21
CA HIS A 414 1.89 -38.63 8.82
C HIS A 414 1.14 -39.84 8.24
N PHE A 415 1.20 -40.04 6.91
CA PHE A 415 0.50 -41.13 6.23
C PHE A 415 1.36 -42.36 5.96
N GLY A 416 2.62 -42.38 6.43
CA GLY A 416 3.52 -43.51 6.26
C GLY A 416 3.93 -43.78 4.80
N LEU A 417 4.06 -42.71 4.00
CA LEU A 417 4.42 -42.78 2.58
C LEU A 417 5.96 -42.80 2.39
N PRO A 418 6.47 -43.39 1.28
CA PRO A 418 7.91 -43.47 1.03
C PRO A 418 8.56 -42.09 0.87
N ILE A 419 9.80 -41.96 1.34
CA ILE A 419 10.65 -40.78 1.20
C ILE A 419 11.94 -41.21 0.50
N ARG A 420 12.24 -40.63 -0.68
CA ARG A 420 13.38 -41.02 -1.52
C ARG A 420 14.32 -39.84 -1.72
N PRO A 421 15.51 -39.84 -1.14
CA PRO A 421 16.48 -38.76 -1.36
C PRO A 421 17.03 -38.80 -2.79
N LEU A 422 17.14 -37.64 -3.41
CA LEU A 422 17.60 -37.44 -4.78
C LEU A 422 18.89 -36.63 -4.89
N ILE A 423 19.42 -36.17 -3.77
CA ILE A 423 20.65 -35.36 -3.70
C ILE A 423 21.69 -36.14 -2.90
N GLU A 424 22.91 -36.20 -3.40
CA GLU A 424 24.04 -36.87 -2.74
C GLU A 424 24.30 -36.25 -1.36
N GLY A 425 24.39 -37.11 -0.34
CA GLY A 425 24.64 -36.70 1.04
C GLY A 425 23.42 -36.09 1.77
N ALA A 426 22.25 -36.03 1.14
CA ALA A 426 21.02 -35.56 1.81
C ALA A 426 20.56 -36.56 2.89
N ASP A 427 20.52 -36.14 4.15
CA ASP A 427 19.93 -36.88 5.25
C ASP A 427 18.46 -36.46 5.42
N VAL A 428 17.55 -37.37 5.12
CA VAL A 428 16.10 -37.16 5.20
C VAL A 428 15.45 -37.97 6.31
N SER A 429 16.22 -38.41 7.31
CA SER A 429 15.73 -39.20 8.43
C SER A 429 14.79 -38.41 9.35
N GLU A 430 15.12 -37.17 9.65
CA GLU A 430 14.39 -36.27 10.56
C GLU A 430 13.66 -35.12 9.87
N GLU A 431 14.18 -34.61 8.76
CA GLU A 431 13.63 -33.49 8.00
C GLU A 431 13.89 -33.64 6.50
N SER A 432 13.20 -32.85 5.67
CA SER A 432 13.46 -32.77 4.24
C SER A 432 14.74 -31.98 3.93
N PHE A 433 15.34 -32.26 2.80
CA PHE A 433 16.45 -31.51 2.23
C PHE A 433 15.95 -30.59 1.11
N ASP A 434 15.55 -29.36 1.49
CA ASP A 434 14.89 -28.42 0.59
C ASP A 434 15.86 -27.59 -0.25
N ALA A 435 17.18 -27.71 -0.06
CA ALA A 435 18.18 -26.99 -0.82
C ALA A 435 18.11 -27.32 -2.31
N LYS A 436 18.22 -26.27 -3.15
CA LYS A 436 18.13 -26.38 -4.61
C LYS A 436 19.53 -26.53 -5.27
N GLU A 437 20.43 -27.22 -4.60
CA GLU A 437 21.82 -27.41 -5.02
C GLU A 437 22.33 -28.82 -4.63
N GLY A 438 23.35 -29.25 -5.28
CA GLY A 438 23.98 -30.56 -5.06
C GLY A 438 23.97 -31.43 -6.33
N ILE A 439 24.46 -32.66 -6.19
CA ILE A 439 24.51 -33.64 -7.26
C ILE A 439 23.32 -34.58 -7.16
N VAL A 440 22.63 -34.78 -8.28
CA VAL A 440 21.46 -35.63 -8.35
C VAL A 440 21.86 -37.10 -8.37
N ILE A 441 21.17 -37.88 -7.56
CA ILE A 441 21.27 -39.35 -7.45
C ILE A 441 19.88 -39.99 -7.51
N ASN A 442 19.81 -41.31 -7.62
CA ASN A 442 18.54 -42.08 -7.61
C ASN A 442 17.51 -41.61 -8.67
N SER A 443 18.00 -41.04 -9.76
CA SER A 443 17.17 -40.51 -10.84
C SER A 443 17.54 -41.08 -12.21
N PRO A 444 17.26 -42.38 -12.51
CA PRO A 444 16.58 -43.37 -11.68
C PRO A 444 17.48 -44.13 -10.69
N ILE A 445 16.86 -44.86 -9.74
CA ILE A 445 17.59 -45.69 -8.75
C ILE A 445 18.40 -46.78 -9.44
N LYS A 446 17.83 -47.39 -10.49
CA LYS A 446 18.53 -48.39 -11.32
C LYS A 446 18.57 -47.85 -12.76
N PRO A 447 19.65 -47.19 -13.15
CA PRO A 447 19.78 -46.70 -14.52
C PRO A 447 19.91 -47.87 -15.51
N ILE A 448 19.18 -47.76 -16.63
CA ILE A 448 19.27 -48.63 -17.79
C ILE A 448 20.09 -47.89 -18.81
N GLU A 449 21.08 -48.60 -19.39
CA GLU A 449 21.97 -47.99 -20.41
C GLU A 449 21.11 -47.44 -21.59
N GLY A 450 21.36 -46.19 -21.96
CA GLY A 450 20.63 -45.49 -23.01
C GLY A 450 19.26 -44.92 -22.62
N SER A 451 18.81 -45.10 -21.35
CA SER A 451 17.59 -44.48 -20.84
C SER A 451 17.85 -43.08 -20.30
N PHE A 452 16.78 -42.27 -20.13
CA PHE A 452 16.88 -40.95 -19.52
C PHE A 452 17.32 -41.05 -18.07
N SER A 453 18.40 -40.32 -17.72
CA SER A 453 18.97 -40.30 -16.39
C SER A 453 19.47 -38.92 -16.03
N LEU A 454 19.28 -38.53 -14.77
CA LEU A 454 19.77 -37.29 -14.19
C LEU A 454 20.93 -37.51 -13.22
N ASN A 455 21.31 -38.78 -12.98
CA ASN A 455 22.36 -39.13 -12.03
C ASN A 455 23.71 -38.49 -12.41
N GLY A 456 24.32 -37.83 -11.43
CA GLY A 456 25.62 -37.15 -11.59
C GLY A 456 25.52 -35.71 -12.13
N LEU A 457 24.35 -35.24 -12.50
CA LEU A 457 24.13 -33.85 -12.86
C LEU A 457 23.97 -32.97 -11.61
N THR A 458 24.33 -31.70 -11.73
CA THR A 458 23.90 -30.69 -10.74
C THR A 458 22.38 -30.48 -10.83
N VAL A 459 21.75 -30.00 -9.76
CA VAL A 459 20.30 -29.71 -9.75
C VAL A 459 19.90 -28.79 -10.92
N LYS A 460 20.71 -27.77 -11.20
CA LYS A 460 20.46 -26.84 -12.33
C LYS A 460 20.48 -27.54 -13.69
N GLU A 461 21.46 -28.39 -13.93
CA GLU A 461 21.59 -29.19 -15.16
C GLU A 461 20.45 -30.20 -15.27
N ALA A 462 20.06 -30.83 -14.16
CA ALA A 462 18.97 -31.78 -14.11
C ALA A 462 17.61 -31.14 -14.42
N ILE A 463 17.35 -29.94 -13.91
CA ILE A 463 16.15 -29.16 -14.26
C ILE A 463 16.11 -28.89 -15.77
N ALA A 464 17.21 -28.41 -16.35
CA ALA A 464 17.30 -28.14 -17.78
C ALA A 464 17.11 -29.40 -18.63
N ALA A 465 17.75 -30.53 -18.24
CA ALA A 465 17.63 -31.81 -18.92
C ALA A 465 16.20 -32.36 -18.87
N THR A 466 15.52 -32.25 -17.73
CA THR A 466 14.14 -32.73 -17.56
C THR A 466 13.15 -31.87 -18.37
N LYS A 467 13.31 -30.54 -18.35
CA LYS A 467 12.52 -29.62 -19.18
C LYS A 467 12.60 -30.01 -20.65
N LYS A 468 13.80 -30.23 -21.15
CA LYS A 468 14.04 -30.68 -22.53
C LYS A 468 13.38 -32.02 -22.82
N TYR A 469 13.62 -33.02 -22.00
CA TYR A 469 13.09 -34.39 -22.17
C TYR A 469 11.55 -34.40 -22.17
N VAL A 470 10.92 -33.73 -21.20
CA VAL A 470 9.47 -33.65 -21.07
C VAL A 470 8.82 -32.97 -22.30
N THR A 471 9.44 -31.89 -22.79
CA THR A 471 8.96 -31.18 -23.99
C THR A 471 9.11 -32.01 -25.26
N GLU A 472 10.30 -32.61 -25.50
CA GLU A 472 10.57 -33.41 -26.69
C GLU A 472 9.73 -34.67 -26.77
N ARG A 473 9.32 -35.23 -25.62
CA ARG A 473 8.46 -36.42 -25.52
C ARG A 473 6.97 -36.11 -25.50
N GLY A 474 6.57 -34.83 -25.50
CA GLY A 474 5.18 -34.44 -25.42
C GLY A 474 4.49 -34.80 -24.09
N LEU A 475 5.30 -34.97 -23.02
CA LEU A 475 4.81 -35.25 -21.67
C LEU A 475 4.36 -33.97 -20.93
N GLY A 476 4.67 -32.82 -21.48
CA GLY A 476 4.35 -31.53 -20.91
C GLY A 476 5.04 -30.36 -21.64
N LYS A 477 5.02 -29.20 -21.03
CA LYS A 477 5.59 -27.97 -21.61
C LYS A 477 6.21 -27.08 -20.53
N VAL A 478 7.21 -26.29 -20.93
CA VAL A 478 7.74 -25.22 -20.06
C VAL A 478 6.72 -24.10 -20.00
N LYS A 479 6.46 -23.60 -18.80
CA LYS A 479 5.46 -22.53 -18.58
C LYS A 479 5.95 -21.53 -17.54
N VAL A 480 5.66 -20.28 -17.78
CA VAL A 480 5.79 -19.21 -16.79
C VAL A 480 4.43 -19.02 -16.13
N ASN A 481 4.40 -19.12 -14.82
CA ASN A 481 3.22 -18.86 -14.01
C ASN A 481 3.43 -17.64 -13.12
N TYR A 482 2.33 -17.01 -12.79
CA TYR A 482 2.30 -15.87 -11.87
C TYR A 482 1.35 -16.18 -10.73
N ARG A 483 1.70 -15.74 -9.52
CA ARG A 483 0.82 -15.84 -8.36
C ARG A 483 -0.30 -14.80 -8.43
N LEU A 484 -0.02 -13.67 -9.10
CA LEU A 484 -0.99 -12.61 -9.31
C LEU A 484 -2.25 -13.14 -9.97
N ARG A 485 -3.38 -12.91 -9.34
CA ARG A 485 -4.71 -13.30 -9.83
C ARG A 485 -5.44 -12.12 -10.44
N ASP A 486 -6.44 -12.41 -11.27
CA ASP A 486 -7.35 -11.40 -11.76
C ASP A 486 -8.10 -10.73 -10.61
N ALA A 487 -8.34 -9.45 -10.75
CA ALA A 487 -9.02 -8.67 -9.72
C ALA A 487 -10.53 -8.93 -9.76
N ILE A 488 -11.12 -9.28 -8.62
CA ILE A 488 -12.57 -9.33 -8.45
C ILE A 488 -13.09 -7.90 -8.42
N PHE A 489 -13.95 -7.56 -9.39
CA PHE A 489 -14.34 -6.17 -9.68
C PHE A 489 -15.81 -5.88 -9.43
N SER A 490 -16.56 -6.77 -8.81
CA SER A 490 -17.96 -6.56 -8.41
C SER A 490 -18.10 -6.46 -6.91
N ARG A 491 -19.03 -5.57 -6.47
CA ARG A 491 -19.47 -5.47 -5.08
C ARG A 491 -21.00 -5.43 -5.02
N GLN A 492 -21.55 -6.14 -4.07
CA GLN A 492 -23.00 -6.18 -3.80
C GLN A 492 -23.36 -5.01 -2.87
N ARG A 493 -23.11 -3.80 -3.36
CA ARG A 493 -23.28 -2.52 -2.64
C ARG A 493 -24.08 -1.55 -3.47
N TYR A 494 -24.69 -0.59 -2.81
CA TYR A 494 -25.29 0.57 -3.44
C TYR A 494 -24.26 1.70 -3.66
N TRP A 495 -23.50 2.03 -2.61
CA TRP A 495 -22.56 3.15 -2.63
C TRP A 495 -21.22 2.78 -3.30
N GLY A 496 -21.23 2.83 -4.61
CA GLY A 496 -20.11 2.53 -5.50
C GLY A 496 -20.44 2.94 -6.93
N GLU A 497 -19.46 2.96 -7.79
CA GLU A 497 -19.67 3.27 -9.21
C GLU A 497 -20.56 2.21 -9.85
N PRO A 498 -21.68 2.58 -10.49
CA PRO A 498 -22.52 1.61 -11.18
C PRO A 498 -21.85 1.13 -12.48
N PHE A 499 -22.07 -0.14 -12.81
CA PHE A 499 -21.61 -0.69 -14.08
C PHE A 499 -22.53 -0.21 -15.22
N PRO A 500 -21.97 0.26 -16.34
CA PRO A 500 -22.74 0.67 -17.51
C PRO A 500 -23.10 -0.57 -18.36
N VAL A 501 -23.79 -1.53 -17.75
CA VAL A 501 -24.06 -2.86 -18.33
C VAL A 501 -25.53 -3.23 -18.21
N TYR A 502 -26.09 -3.72 -19.30
CA TYR A 502 -27.40 -4.37 -19.33
C TYR A 502 -27.28 -5.80 -19.90
N TYR A 503 -28.30 -6.64 -19.72
CA TYR A 503 -28.23 -8.06 -20.04
C TYR A 503 -29.29 -8.45 -21.06
N LYS A 504 -28.88 -9.14 -22.14
CA LYS A 504 -29.72 -9.85 -23.10
C LYS A 504 -29.42 -11.33 -23.00
N ASP A 505 -30.41 -12.16 -22.75
CA ASP A 505 -30.26 -13.61 -22.62
C ASP A 505 -29.16 -14.01 -21.61
N GLY A 506 -28.98 -13.21 -20.56
CA GLY A 506 -27.91 -13.41 -19.56
C GLY A 506 -26.51 -13.01 -20.00
N MET A 507 -26.33 -12.45 -21.21
CA MET A 507 -25.07 -11.93 -21.71
C MET A 507 -24.99 -10.42 -21.49
N PRO A 508 -23.83 -9.89 -21.03
CA PRO A 508 -23.66 -8.46 -20.81
C PRO A 508 -23.42 -7.68 -22.10
N TYR A 509 -24.02 -6.52 -22.17
CA TYR A 509 -23.85 -5.51 -23.21
C TYR A 509 -23.57 -4.16 -22.57
N MET A 510 -22.75 -3.36 -23.21
CA MET A 510 -22.40 -2.03 -22.71
C MET A 510 -23.48 -1.00 -23.09
N VAL A 511 -23.85 -0.16 -22.14
CA VAL A 511 -24.62 1.07 -22.40
C VAL A 511 -23.80 1.93 -23.38
N PRO A 512 -24.43 2.58 -24.39
CA PRO A 512 -23.70 3.43 -25.33
C PRO A 512 -22.89 4.52 -24.62
N GLU A 513 -21.68 4.78 -25.10
CA GLU A 513 -20.74 5.73 -24.49
C GLU A 513 -21.35 7.14 -24.36
N GLU A 514 -22.14 7.57 -25.33
CA GLU A 514 -22.84 8.86 -25.30
C GLU A 514 -23.88 8.98 -24.17
N CYS A 515 -24.25 7.87 -23.54
CA CYS A 515 -25.20 7.84 -22.43
C CYS A 515 -24.53 7.86 -21.05
N LEU A 516 -23.20 7.88 -21.01
CA LEU A 516 -22.47 7.98 -19.75
C LEU A 516 -22.47 9.42 -19.20
N PRO A 517 -22.47 9.62 -17.90
CA PRO A 517 -22.46 8.60 -16.84
C PRO A 517 -23.83 7.95 -16.62
N LEU A 518 -23.83 6.66 -16.32
CA LEU A 518 -24.99 5.97 -15.76
C LEU A 518 -25.00 6.23 -14.25
N GLU A 519 -25.94 7.05 -13.78
CA GLU A 519 -26.00 7.50 -12.39
C GLU A 519 -26.71 6.51 -11.47
N LEU A 520 -26.32 6.49 -10.17
CA LEU A 520 -26.99 5.69 -9.17
C LEU A 520 -28.46 6.10 -9.01
N PRO A 521 -29.41 5.14 -9.03
CA PRO A 521 -30.82 5.42 -8.86
C PRO A 521 -31.17 5.65 -7.38
N ALA A 522 -32.33 6.26 -7.13
CA ALA A 522 -32.91 6.31 -5.81
C ALA A 522 -33.39 4.93 -5.36
N ILE A 523 -33.13 4.56 -4.10
CA ILE A 523 -33.63 3.35 -3.46
C ILE A 523 -34.23 3.68 -2.09
N ASP A 524 -35.09 2.80 -1.59
CA ASP A 524 -35.80 2.98 -0.30
C ASP A 524 -34.93 2.54 0.90
N LYS A 525 -34.11 1.51 0.72
CA LYS A 525 -33.21 0.95 1.73
C LYS A 525 -31.87 0.56 1.12
N PHE A 526 -30.80 0.61 1.89
CA PHE A 526 -29.43 0.30 1.45
C PHE A 526 -29.03 -1.15 1.78
N GLU A 527 -29.99 -2.00 2.07
CA GLU A 527 -29.83 -3.42 2.35
C GLU A 527 -30.14 -4.26 1.10
N PRO A 528 -29.62 -5.50 1.00
CA PRO A 528 -30.05 -6.44 -0.02
C PRO A 528 -31.56 -6.62 -0.05
N THR A 529 -32.11 -7.06 -1.20
CA THR A 529 -33.54 -7.37 -1.33
C THR A 529 -33.89 -8.59 -0.50
N GLU A 530 -35.18 -8.81 -0.27
CA GLU A 530 -35.71 -9.99 0.43
C GLU A 530 -35.39 -11.31 -0.31
N THR A 531 -35.10 -11.25 -1.61
CA THR A 531 -34.68 -12.37 -2.45
C THR A 531 -33.16 -12.55 -2.51
N GLY A 532 -32.39 -11.69 -1.83
CA GLY A 532 -30.93 -11.78 -1.74
C GLY A 532 -30.17 -11.07 -2.88
N GLU A 533 -30.87 -10.28 -3.70
CA GLU A 533 -30.22 -9.43 -4.71
C GLU A 533 -29.48 -8.25 -4.05
N PRO A 534 -28.45 -7.70 -4.69
CA PRO A 534 -27.80 -6.49 -4.21
C PRO A 534 -28.78 -5.32 -4.00
N PRO A 535 -28.41 -4.31 -3.21
CA PRO A 535 -29.30 -3.16 -2.90
C PRO A 535 -29.88 -2.46 -4.13
N LEU A 536 -29.15 -2.40 -5.26
CA LEU A 536 -29.65 -1.84 -6.51
C LEU A 536 -30.89 -2.58 -7.06
N GLY A 537 -31.12 -3.83 -6.65
CA GLY A 537 -32.35 -4.58 -6.96
C GLY A 537 -33.62 -3.93 -6.39
N ARG A 538 -33.50 -3.04 -5.40
CA ARG A 538 -34.59 -2.25 -4.83
C ARG A 538 -35.00 -1.04 -5.67
N ALA A 539 -34.14 -0.65 -6.63
CA ALA A 539 -34.43 0.49 -7.47
C ALA A 539 -35.66 0.23 -8.36
N LYS A 540 -36.55 1.19 -8.40
CA LYS A 540 -37.72 1.14 -9.29
C LYS A 540 -37.36 1.46 -10.73
N ILE A 541 -36.57 2.53 -10.93
CA ILE A 541 -36.14 2.98 -12.25
C ILE A 541 -34.72 2.48 -12.47
N TRP A 542 -34.60 1.25 -12.93
CA TRP A 542 -33.33 0.58 -13.17
C TRP A 542 -33.44 -0.51 -14.22
N ALA A 543 -33.90 -0.14 -15.42
CA ALA A 543 -33.92 -0.93 -16.64
C ALA A 543 -33.45 -0.08 -17.83
N TRP A 544 -32.90 -0.70 -18.83
CA TRP A 544 -32.33 -0.05 -20.01
C TRP A 544 -33.29 -0.20 -21.20
N ASP A 545 -33.77 0.92 -21.70
CA ASP A 545 -34.48 1.00 -22.98
C ASP A 545 -33.49 1.20 -24.11
N GLU A 546 -33.27 0.16 -24.89
CA GLU A 546 -32.26 0.16 -25.95
C GLU A 546 -32.63 1.06 -27.13
N GLU A 547 -33.91 1.17 -27.44
CA GLU A 547 -34.39 2.01 -28.55
C GLU A 547 -34.29 3.50 -28.24
N ASN A 548 -34.73 3.87 -27.03
CA ASN A 548 -34.73 5.27 -26.58
C ASN A 548 -33.43 5.69 -25.87
N LYS A 549 -32.51 4.77 -25.66
CA LYS A 549 -31.21 4.98 -24.97
C LYS A 549 -31.37 5.69 -23.63
N THR A 550 -32.25 5.20 -22.78
CA THR A 550 -32.56 5.78 -21.47
C THR A 550 -32.90 4.73 -20.44
N ILE A 551 -32.78 5.12 -19.16
CA ILE A 551 -33.17 4.30 -18.03
C ILE A 551 -34.68 4.45 -17.82
N VAL A 552 -35.39 3.34 -17.63
CA VAL A 552 -36.85 3.27 -17.43
C VAL A 552 -37.20 2.40 -16.22
N ASP A 553 -38.50 2.34 -15.91
CA ASP A 553 -39.00 1.49 -14.82
C ASP A 553 -38.74 0.01 -15.11
N LYS A 554 -38.25 -0.71 -14.11
CA LYS A 554 -37.92 -2.14 -14.23
C LYS A 554 -39.13 -3.04 -14.50
N GLU A 555 -40.34 -2.58 -14.19
CA GLU A 555 -41.57 -3.31 -14.52
C GLU A 555 -41.83 -3.38 -16.03
N LEU A 556 -41.15 -2.54 -16.83
CA LEU A 556 -41.25 -2.53 -18.28
C LEU A 556 -40.30 -3.53 -18.95
N ILE A 557 -39.49 -4.26 -18.22
CA ILE A 557 -38.56 -5.25 -18.77
C ILE A 557 -39.34 -6.31 -19.53
N ASP A 558 -39.09 -6.39 -20.84
CA ASP A 558 -39.69 -7.35 -21.78
C ASP A 558 -38.63 -8.30 -22.38
N ASN A 559 -37.36 -8.09 -22.10
CA ASN A 559 -36.20 -8.81 -22.66
C ASN A 559 -36.17 -8.81 -24.20
N LYS A 560 -36.77 -7.81 -24.83
CA LYS A 560 -36.77 -7.57 -26.29
C LYS A 560 -36.25 -6.21 -26.67
N THR A 561 -36.75 -5.17 -25.99
CA THR A 561 -36.36 -3.76 -26.18
C THR A 561 -35.94 -3.11 -24.86
N ILE A 562 -36.43 -3.64 -23.73
CA ILE A 562 -36.11 -3.15 -22.38
C ILE A 562 -35.50 -4.30 -21.58
N PHE A 563 -34.29 -4.03 -21.07
CA PHE A 563 -33.44 -5.05 -20.48
C PHE A 563 -33.05 -4.71 -19.04
N PRO A 564 -32.73 -5.71 -18.19
CA PRO A 564 -32.26 -5.48 -16.83
C PRO A 564 -30.85 -4.90 -16.85
N LEU A 565 -30.61 -3.90 -15.97
CA LEU A 565 -29.29 -3.36 -15.69
C LEU A 565 -28.54 -4.19 -14.64
N GLU A 566 -27.21 -4.10 -14.62
CA GLU A 566 -26.36 -4.71 -13.60
C GLU A 566 -26.71 -4.19 -12.20
N LEU A 567 -26.79 -5.10 -11.23
CA LEU A 567 -27.15 -4.77 -9.85
C LEU A 567 -25.93 -4.60 -8.93
N ASN A 568 -24.73 -5.06 -9.35
CA ASN A 568 -23.49 -4.84 -8.61
C ASN A 568 -22.94 -3.45 -8.89
N THR A 569 -22.07 -2.98 -8.01
CA THR A 569 -21.24 -1.79 -8.23
C THR A 569 -19.76 -2.15 -8.27
N MET A 570 -18.93 -1.25 -8.78
CA MET A 570 -17.48 -1.40 -8.83
C MET A 570 -16.89 -1.26 -7.42
N PRO A 571 -15.71 -1.86 -7.15
CA PRO A 571 -15.00 -1.66 -5.88
C PRO A 571 -14.41 -0.25 -5.79
N GLY A 572 -14.11 0.21 -4.56
CA GLY A 572 -13.53 1.53 -4.34
C GLY A 572 -12.24 1.79 -5.12
N PHE A 573 -11.41 0.76 -5.35
CA PHE A 573 -10.19 0.91 -6.12
C PHE A 573 -10.41 1.22 -7.61
N ALA A 574 -11.61 1.08 -8.13
CA ALA A 574 -11.92 1.49 -9.50
C ALA A 574 -11.74 3.00 -9.69
N GLY A 575 -12.31 3.79 -8.77
CA GLY A 575 -12.18 5.25 -8.79
C GLY A 575 -10.75 5.74 -8.51
N SER A 576 -10.02 5.06 -7.65
CA SER A 576 -8.67 5.46 -7.28
C SER A 576 -7.58 5.03 -8.27
N SER A 577 -7.88 4.18 -9.26
CA SER A 577 -6.86 3.64 -10.16
C SER A 577 -6.33 4.64 -11.19
N ALA A 578 -7.12 5.66 -11.58
CA ALA A 578 -6.73 6.65 -12.60
C ALA A 578 -6.90 8.10 -12.14
N TYR A 579 -7.08 8.35 -10.86
CA TYR A 579 -7.36 9.69 -10.34
C TYR A 579 -6.22 10.69 -10.60
N TYR A 580 -4.99 10.25 -10.62
CA TYR A 580 -3.82 11.08 -10.94
C TYR A 580 -3.89 11.67 -12.36
N LEU A 581 -4.48 10.95 -13.32
CA LEU A 581 -4.73 11.47 -14.67
C LEU A 581 -5.85 12.50 -14.64
N ARG A 582 -6.91 12.23 -13.89
CA ARG A 582 -8.04 13.15 -13.81
C ARG A 582 -7.69 14.49 -13.18
N TYR A 583 -6.78 14.50 -12.20
CA TYR A 583 -6.25 15.75 -11.63
C TYR A 583 -5.53 16.65 -12.66
N MET A 584 -4.96 16.06 -13.70
CA MET A 584 -4.30 16.84 -14.74
C MET A 584 -5.31 17.70 -15.53
N ASP A 585 -6.56 17.24 -15.65
CA ASP A 585 -7.60 17.88 -16.46
C ASP A 585 -9.01 17.57 -15.92
N PRO A 586 -9.33 17.99 -14.68
CA PRO A 586 -10.51 17.48 -13.96
C PRO A 586 -11.86 17.97 -14.52
N HIS A 587 -11.85 19.06 -15.31
CA HIS A 587 -13.05 19.64 -15.89
C HIS A 587 -13.29 19.26 -17.35
N ASN A 588 -12.44 18.40 -17.92
CA ASN A 588 -12.61 17.93 -19.28
C ASN A 588 -13.82 16.97 -19.37
N ASN A 589 -14.80 17.34 -20.16
CA ASN A 589 -16.00 16.53 -20.38
C ASN A 589 -15.97 15.69 -21.65
N LYS A 590 -14.83 15.73 -22.40
CA LYS A 590 -14.66 15.02 -23.66
C LYS A 590 -13.67 13.85 -23.55
N ALA A 591 -12.80 13.89 -22.56
CA ALA A 591 -11.78 12.86 -22.31
C ALA A 591 -11.45 12.78 -20.82
N LEU A 592 -10.95 11.63 -20.38
CA LEU A 592 -10.41 11.43 -19.02
C LEU A 592 -9.34 12.49 -18.73
N VAL A 593 -8.46 12.72 -19.68
CA VAL A 593 -7.43 13.75 -19.69
C VAL A 593 -7.20 14.20 -21.13
N GLY A 594 -7.13 15.52 -21.35
CA GLY A 594 -6.80 16.06 -22.66
C GLY A 594 -5.34 15.80 -23.02
N LYS A 595 -5.06 15.62 -24.29
CA LYS A 595 -3.72 15.30 -24.79
C LYS A 595 -2.66 16.32 -24.36
N GLU A 596 -2.99 17.61 -24.38
CA GLU A 596 -2.07 18.69 -24.00
C GLU A 596 -1.71 18.62 -22.51
N ALA A 597 -2.66 18.36 -21.64
CA ALA A 597 -2.45 18.20 -20.21
C ALA A 597 -1.63 16.92 -19.90
N ASP A 598 -1.96 15.81 -20.55
CA ASP A 598 -1.22 14.55 -20.41
C ASP A 598 0.24 14.69 -20.84
N GLU A 599 0.50 15.27 -22.01
CA GLU A 599 1.85 15.48 -22.53
C GLU A 599 2.67 16.47 -21.67
N TYR A 600 2.03 17.44 -21.03
CA TYR A 600 2.70 18.40 -20.14
C TYR A 600 3.01 17.81 -18.78
N TRP A 601 2.01 17.25 -18.08
CA TRP A 601 2.17 16.71 -16.73
C TRP A 601 2.78 15.31 -16.72
N GLN A 602 2.57 14.52 -17.77
CA GLN A 602 3.10 13.18 -18.01
C GLN A 602 2.69 12.16 -16.94
N ASN A 603 3.44 12.07 -15.88
CA ASN A 603 3.17 11.21 -14.73
C ASN A 603 3.47 11.94 -13.41
N VAL A 604 3.19 11.29 -12.30
CA VAL A 604 3.48 11.84 -10.97
C VAL A 604 4.98 11.75 -10.69
N ASP A 605 5.63 12.89 -10.46
CA ASP A 605 7.07 12.93 -10.15
C ASP A 605 7.36 12.46 -8.73
N LEU A 606 6.50 12.82 -7.76
CA LEU A 606 6.58 12.38 -6.38
C LEU A 606 5.22 11.92 -5.89
N TYR A 607 5.13 10.67 -5.50
CA TYR A 607 3.95 10.06 -4.93
C TYR A 607 4.18 9.69 -3.46
N VAL A 608 3.32 10.16 -2.56
CA VAL A 608 3.44 9.94 -1.12
C VAL A 608 2.21 9.20 -0.60
N GLY A 609 2.44 8.08 0.08
CA GLY A 609 1.35 7.28 0.63
C GLY A 609 1.82 6.10 1.46
N GLY A 610 0.89 5.42 2.13
CA GLY A 610 1.16 4.31 3.03
C GLY A 610 1.63 3.03 2.33
N THR A 611 2.44 2.24 3.01
CA THR A 611 2.95 0.94 2.52
C THR A 611 1.87 -0.11 2.37
N GLU A 612 0.74 0.04 3.06
CA GLU A 612 -0.42 -0.86 3.01
C GLU A 612 -1.03 -0.96 1.60
N HIS A 613 -0.76 0.01 0.75
CA HIS A 613 -1.25 0.06 -0.63
C HIS A 613 -0.35 -0.64 -1.65
N ALA A 614 0.76 -1.25 -1.21
CA ALA A 614 1.77 -1.85 -2.08
C ALA A 614 1.23 -2.94 -3.00
N THR A 615 0.34 -3.80 -2.49
CA THR A 615 -0.21 -4.96 -3.20
C THR A 615 -1.65 -4.76 -3.70
N GLY A 616 -2.28 -3.65 -3.34
CA GLY A 616 -3.61 -3.26 -3.79
C GLY A 616 -3.56 -2.11 -4.77
N HIS A 617 -3.80 -0.89 -4.28
CA HIS A 617 -3.90 0.34 -5.09
C HIS A 617 -2.74 0.52 -6.09
N LEU A 618 -1.49 0.31 -5.67
CA LEU A 618 -0.33 0.52 -6.55
C LEU A 618 -0.30 -0.48 -7.72
N ILE A 619 -0.66 -1.74 -7.50
CA ILE A 619 -0.77 -2.74 -8.57
C ILE A 619 -1.91 -2.36 -9.53
N TYR A 620 -3.09 -2.02 -9.01
CA TYR A 620 -4.25 -1.70 -9.84
C TYR A 620 -4.08 -0.41 -10.64
N SER A 621 -3.50 0.63 -10.06
CA SER A 621 -3.23 1.89 -10.78
C SER A 621 -2.15 1.70 -11.85
N ARG A 622 -1.12 0.90 -11.60
CA ARG A 622 -0.11 0.56 -12.61
C ARG A 622 -0.70 -0.26 -13.75
N PHE A 623 -1.54 -1.25 -13.44
CA PHE A 623 -2.29 -2.01 -14.45
C PHE A 623 -3.19 -1.10 -15.29
N TRP A 624 -3.98 -0.26 -14.64
CA TRP A 624 -4.91 0.66 -15.29
C TRP A 624 -4.19 1.62 -16.22
N ASN A 625 -3.08 2.18 -15.75
CA ASN A 625 -2.26 3.08 -16.57
C ASN A 625 -1.64 2.38 -17.77
N LYS A 626 -1.14 1.17 -17.63
CA LYS A 626 -0.58 0.38 -18.75
C LYS A 626 -1.64 0.08 -19.81
N PHE A 627 -2.87 -0.21 -19.39
CA PHE A 627 -3.99 -0.36 -20.30
C PHE A 627 -4.28 0.94 -21.07
N LEU A 628 -4.35 2.06 -20.38
CA LEU A 628 -4.55 3.38 -21.01
C LEU A 628 -3.38 3.75 -21.93
N PHE A 629 -2.17 3.43 -21.54
CA PHE A 629 -0.97 3.62 -22.35
C PHE A 629 -1.03 2.82 -23.66
N ASP A 630 -1.51 1.61 -23.63
CA ASP A 630 -1.64 0.74 -24.83
C ASP A 630 -2.51 1.39 -25.93
N TYR A 631 -3.49 2.19 -25.52
CA TYR A 631 -4.38 2.93 -26.43
C TYR A 631 -3.95 4.39 -26.69
N GLY A 632 -2.87 4.84 -26.05
CA GLY A 632 -2.40 6.22 -26.20
C GLY A 632 -3.20 7.25 -25.39
N TYR A 633 -4.02 6.81 -24.43
CA TYR A 633 -4.74 7.70 -23.49
C TYR A 633 -3.86 8.24 -22.37
N SER A 634 -2.73 7.62 -22.14
CA SER A 634 -1.66 8.07 -21.26
C SER A 634 -0.33 8.03 -22.01
N CYS A 635 0.47 9.08 -21.91
CA CYS A 635 1.76 9.16 -22.60
C CYS A 635 2.90 8.44 -21.86
N LYS A 636 2.67 8.02 -20.61
CA LYS A 636 3.64 7.29 -19.79
C LYS A 636 3.12 5.91 -19.43
N GLU A 637 4.01 4.92 -19.42
CA GLU A 637 3.66 3.56 -19.07
C GLU A 637 3.53 3.35 -17.54
N GLU A 638 4.33 4.06 -16.74
CA GLU A 638 4.26 4.04 -15.28
C GLU A 638 3.64 5.34 -14.74
N PRO A 639 2.67 5.25 -13.81
CA PRO A 639 1.98 6.42 -13.30
C PRO A 639 2.80 7.24 -12.31
N TYR A 640 3.73 6.60 -11.58
CA TYR A 640 4.45 7.19 -10.45
C TYR A 640 5.95 6.98 -10.60
N GLU A 641 6.70 8.08 -10.69
CA GLU A 641 8.17 8.03 -10.86
C GLU A 641 8.84 7.67 -9.53
N LYS A 642 8.74 8.56 -8.53
CA LYS A 642 9.28 8.35 -7.19
C LYS A 642 8.16 8.11 -6.19
N LEU A 643 8.30 7.05 -5.41
CA LEU A 643 7.40 6.72 -4.31
C LEU A 643 8.11 6.93 -2.97
N VAL A 644 7.46 7.65 -2.07
CA VAL A 644 7.87 7.80 -0.67
C VAL A 644 6.75 7.27 0.22
N ASN A 645 7.08 6.27 1.02
CA ASN A 645 6.15 5.71 1.99
C ASN A 645 6.42 6.31 3.36
N GLN A 646 5.47 7.09 3.87
CA GLN A 646 5.57 7.59 5.23
C GLN A 646 5.32 6.47 6.24
N GLY A 647 6.04 6.55 7.37
CA GLY A 647 5.74 5.73 8.54
C GLY A 647 4.42 6.14 9.20
N MET A 648 4.00 5.40 10.20
CA MET A 648 2.80 5.72 10.97
C MET A 648 3.13 6.55 12.20
N ILE A 649 2.28 7.53 12.51
CA ILE A 649 2.23 8.11 13.85
C ILE A 649 1.45 7.11 14.71
N GLN A 650 2.10 6.62 15.76
CA GLN A 650 1.52 5.68 16.70
C GLN A 650 0.90 6.43 17.89
N GLY A 651 -0.20 5.89 18.41
CA GLY A 651 -0.84 6.40 19.61
C GLY A 651 -0.40 5.64 20.86
N ARG A 652 -0.44 6.31 21.99
CA ARG A 652 -0.35 5.66 23.28
C ARG A 652 -1.74 5.23 23.71
N SER A 653 -1.99 3.90 23.69
CA SER A 653 -3.24 3.33 24.21
C SER A 653 -3.14 3.15 25.70
N ASN A 654 -4.26 3.36 26.41
CA ASN A 654 -4.41 3.04 27.80
C ASN A 654 -5.35 1.85 27.99
N PHE A 655 -5.14 1.07 29.05
CA PHE A 655 -5.91 -0.12 29.34
C PHE A 655 -6.45 -0.10 30.74
N VAL A 656 -7.70 -0.54 30.89
CA VAL A 656 -8.31 -0.96 32.14
C VAL A 656 -8.40 -2.48 32.15
N TYR A 657 -8.35 -3.11 33.33
CA TYR A 657 -8.29 -4.56 33.47
C TYR A 657 -9.57 -5.06 34.15
N ARG A 658 -10.44 -5.67 33.33
CA ARG A 658 -11.67 -6.29 33.81
C ARG A 658 -11.35 -7.65 34.43
N ILE A 659 -11.79 -7.89 35.65
CA ILE A 659 -11.69 -9.21 36.28
C ILE A 659 -12.65 -10.16 35.57
N ASN A 660 -12.16 -11.33 35.16
CA ASN A 660 -12.98 -12.34 34.49
C ASN A 660 -13.97 -12.95 35.49
N SER A 661 -15.23 -13.03 35.08
CA SER A 661 -16.30 -13.62 35.89
C SER A 661 -17.29 -14.35 34.98
N ASP A 662 -17.69 -15.53 35.40
CA ASP A 662 -18.74 -16.32 34.71
C ASP A 662 -20.15 -15.77 34.98
N ASP A 663 -20.29 -14.89 35.94
CA ASP A 663 -21.58 -14.25 36.30
C ASP A 663 -21.73 -12.89 35.62
N HIS A 664 -22.30 -12.90 34.43
CA HIS A 664 -22.55 -11.68 33.63
C HIS A 664 -23.71 -10.80 34.16
N SER A 665 -24.41 -11.24 35.22
CA SER A 665 -25.45 -10.45 35.85
C SER A 665 -24.96 -9.40 36.86
N LYS A 666 -23.69 -9.52 37.28
CA LYS A 666 -23.05 -8.59 38.20
C LYS A 666 -22.37 -7.43 37.50
N ALA A 667 -22.26 -6.31 38.22
CA ALA A 667 -21.49 -5.15 37.75
C ALA A 667 -20.04 -5.55 37.42
N PRO A 668 -19.43 -5.05 36.34
CA PRO A 668 -18.06 -5.34 36.00
C PRO A 668 -17.11 -4.74 37.04
N VAL A 669 -16.10 -5.53 37.44
CA VAL A 669 -15.06 -5.09 38.36
C VAL A 669 -13.74 -4.90 37.60
N PHE A 670 -13.14 -3.73 37.79
CA PHE A 670 -11.86 -3.37 37.20
C PHE A 670 -10.78 -3.26 38.27
N VAL A 671 -9.62 -3.85 38.00
CA VAL A 671 -8.47 -3.80 38.92
C VAL A 671 -7.36 -2.92 38.35
N SER A 672 -6.77 -2.09 39.22
CA SER A 672 -5.64 -1.22 38.85
C SER A 672 -4.44 -2.03 38.37
N PHE A 673 -3.65 -1.42 37.44
CA PHE A 673 -2.53 -2.07 36.75
C PHE A 673 -1.55 -2.81 37.66
N GLY A 674 -1.13 -2.20 38.79
CA GLY A 674 -0.17 -2.80 39.73
C GLY A 674 -0.71 -4.02 40.47
N LEU A 675 -2.02 -4.16 40.58
CA LEU A 675 -2.69 -5.24 41.33
C LEU A 675 -3.24 -6.33 40.41
N LYS A 676 -3.16 -6.17 39.10
CA LYS A 676 -3.75 -7.10 38.11
C LYS A 676 -3.21 -8.53 38.19
N GLY A 677 -1.96 -8.71 38.65
CA GLY A 677 -1.33 -10.03 38.79
C GLY A 677 -2.00 -10.94 39.84
N GLU A 678 -2.87 -10.41 40.69
CA GLU A 678 -3.62 -11.14 41.68
C GLU A 678 -4.94 -11.74 41.18
N TYR A 679 -5.32 -11.38 39.92
CA TYR A 679 -6.60 -11.72 39.29
C TYR A 679 -6.42 -12.22 37.86
N GLU A 680 -7.37 -13.04 37.40
CA GLU A 680 -7.52 -13.30 35.99
C GLU A 680 -8.25 -12.10 35.36
N THR A 681 -7.58 -11.41 34.43
CA THR A 681 -8.10 -10.18 33.86
C THR A 681 -8.07 -10.17 32.31
N THR A 682 -9.01 -9.43 31.73
CA THR A 682 -9.01 -9.09 30.31
C THR A 682 -8.72 -7.60 30.17
N PRO A 683 -7.66 -7.22 29.42
CA PRO A 683 -7.36 -5.82 29.14
C PRO A 683 -8.40 -5.24 28.16
N ILE A 684 -8.88 -4.05 28.46
CA ILE A 684 -9.85 -3.31 27.63
C ILE A 684 -9.26 -1.93 27.34
N HIS A 685 -9.23 -1.54 26.09
CA HIS A 685 -8.84 -0.19 25.67
C HIS A 685 -9.80 0.84 26.26
N VAL A 686 -9.25 1.92 26.79
CA VAL A 686 -10.00 3.04 27.33
C VAL A 686 -9.63 4.34 26.60
N ASP A 687 -10.63 5.22 26.46
CA ASP A 687 -10.41 6.51 25.78
C ASP A 687 -9.31 7.31 26.50
N VAL A 688 -8.27 7.67 25.76
CA VAL A 688 -7.14 8.44 26.31
C VAL A 688 -7.51 9.80 26.85
N ASN A 689 -8.66 10.35 26.45
CA ASN A 689 -9.13 11.65 26.92
C ASN A 689 -9.68 11.61 28.37
N ILE A 690 -9.95 10.43 28.90
CA ILE A 690 -10.39 10.22 30.29
C ILE A 690 -9.32 9.59 31.18
N VAL A 691 -8.06 9.64 30.72
CA VAL A 691 -6.87 9.17 31.46
C VAL A 691 -5.86 10.32 31.56
N HIS A 692 -5.45 10.66 32.76
CA HIS A 692 -4.52 11.74 33.03
C HIS A 692 -3.29 11.24 33.76
N ALA A 693 -2.11 11.28 33.10
CA ALA A 693 -0.87 10.73 33.65
C ALA A 693 -1.06 9.29 34.20
N ASP A 694 -1.67 8.45 33.37
CA ASP A 694 -2.02 7.05 33.65
C ASP A 694 -3.09 6.83 34.76
N VAL A 695 -3.64 7.88 35.32
CA VAL A 695 -4.75 7.82 36.28
C VAL A 695 -6.09 7.96 35.57
N LEU A 696 -6.97 6.96 35.74
CA LEU A 696 -8.30 6.96 35.17
C LEU A 696 -9.22 7.97 35.88
N ASP A 697 -9.95 8.76 35.11
CA ASP A 697 -11.14 9.48 35.61
C ASP A 697 -12.30 8.49 35.71
N ILE A 698 -12.58 7.99 36.91
CA ILE A 698 -13.56 6.94 37.18
C ILE A 698 -14.98 7.43 36.82
N ASP A 699 -15.31 8.68 37.11
CA ASP A 699 -16.66 9.22 36.84
C ASP A 699 -16.88 9.36 35.32
N ALA A 700 -15.88 9.85 34.61
CA ALA A 700 -15.89 9.92 33.17
C ALA A 700 -15.98 8.51 32.54
N PHE A 701 -15.27 7.52 33.09
CA PHE A 701 -15.31 6.13 32.61
C PHE A 701 -16.71 5.50 32.80
N LYS A 702 -17.34 5.72 33.94
CA LYS A 702 -18.71 5.24 34.19
C LYS A 702 -19.73 5.88 33.24
N ALA A 703 -19.51 7.15 32.87
CA ALA A 703 -20.35 7.87 31.94
C ALA A 703 -20.06 7.55 30.47
N TRP A 704 -18.88 6.97 30.16
CA TRP A 704 -18.41 6.72 28.81
C TRP A 704 -19.24 5.66 28.08
N ARG A 705 -19.67 4.60 28.80
CA ARG A 705 -20.49 3.54 28.23
C ARG A 705 -21.56 3.06 29.23
N PRO A 706 -22.79 2.79 28.77
CA PRO A 706 -23.86 2.33 29.65
C PRO A 706 -23.53 1.08 30.47
N GLU A 707 -22.76 0.15 29.89
CA GLU A 707 -22.32 -1.08 30.54
C GLU A 707 -21.37 -0.86 31.73
N TYR A 708 -20.79 0.32 31.87
CA TYR A 708 -19.86 0.67 32.95
C TYR A 708 -20.43 1.59 34.02
N GLU A 709 -21.71 1.98 33.91
CA GLU A 709 -22.37 2.90 34.83
C GLU A 709 -22.24 2.46 36.29
N ASN A 710 -22.38 1.15 36.53
CA ASN A 710 -22.29 0.53 37.87
C ASN A 710 -20.97 -0.19 38.11
N ALA A 711 -19.92 0.09 37.32
CA ALA A 711 -18.63 -0.57 37.48
C ALA A 711 -17.99 -0.32 38.84
N GLU A 712 -17.37 -1.36 39.40
CA GLU A 712 -16.60 -1.30 40.63
C GLU A 712 -15.08 -1.32 40.34
N PHE A 713 -14.30 -0.71 41.23
CA PHE A 713 -12.86 -0.51 40.99
C PHE A 713 -12.04 -0.94 42.20
N ILE A 714 -11.00 -1.73 41.99
CA ILE A 714 -9.96 -2.04 42.96
C ILE A 714 -8.78 -1.11 42.71
N LEU A 715 -8.59 -0.19 43.67
CA LEU A 715 -7.69 0.95 43.55
C LEU A 715 -6.30 0.66 44.14
N GLU A 716 -5.32 1.38 43.64
CA GLU A 716 -3.93 1.46 44.10
C GLU A 716 -3.69 2.82 44.71
N ASP A 717 -3.42 2.88 46.02
CA ASP A 717 -3.26 4.12 46.79
C ASP A 717 -4.39 5.15 46.55
N GLY A 718 -5.63 4.67 46.42
CA GLY A 718 -6.81 5.51 46.23
C GLY A 718 -6.98 6.01 44.75
N LYS A 719 -6.20 5.50 43.82
CA LYS A 719 -6.27 5.82 42.41
C LYS A 719 -6.37 4.57 41.57
N TYR A 720 -7.01 4.69 40.40
CA TYR A 720 -6.97 3.64 39.39
C TYR A 720 -5.87 3.96 38.38
N ILE A 721 -4.86 3.12 38.32
CA ILE A 721 -3.74 3.27 37.36
C ILE A 721 -4.02 2.38 36.16
N CYS A 722 -4.00 2.97 34.96
CA CYS A 722 -4.13 2.28 33.69
C CYS A 722 -2.78 1.70 33.24
N GLY A 723 -2.83 0.56 32.56
CA GLY A 723 -1.72 0.12 31.74
C GLY A 723 -1.63 0.94 30.45
N TRP A 724 -0.52 0.81 29.71
CA TRP A 724 -0.34 1.48 28.44
C TRP A 724 0.52 0.68 27.47
N ALA A 725 0.32 0.92 26.17
CA ALA A 725 1.16 0.42 25.10
C ALA A 725 1.18 1.42 23.95
N VAL A 726 2.25 1.38 23.14
CA VAL A 726 2.32 2.14 21.88
C VAL A 726 1.77 1.26 20.77
N GLU A 727 0.71 1.72 20.13
CA GLU A 727 -0.02 1.00 19.09
C GLU A 727 -0.36 1.90 17.90
N LYS A 728 -0.88 1.31 16.84
CA LYS A 728 -1.45 2.08 15.71
C LYS A 728 -2.50 3.05 16.24
N MET A 729 -2.41 4.32 15.84
CA MET A 729 -3.44 5.30 16.17
C MET A 729 -4.71 5.01 15.39
N SER A 730 -5.78 4.67 16.10
CA SER A 730 -7.08 4.38 15.50
C SER A 730 -8.22 4.60 16.49
N LYS A 731 -9.42 4.79 15.96
CA LYS A 731 -10.64 4.95 16.78
C LYS A 731 -10.97 3.72 17.61
N SER A 732 -10.74 2.53 17.08
CA SER A 732 -10.98 1.27 17.80
C SER A 732 -10.04 1.06 18.99
N MET A 733 -8.89 1.70 18.97
CA MET A 733 -7.91 1.70 20.07
C MET A 733 -8.12 2.87 21.05
N PHE A 734 -9.05 3.77 20.78
CA PHE A 734 -9.36 4.94 21.62
C PHE A 734 -8.14 5.81 21.97
N ASN A 735 -7.14 5.86 21.07
CA ASN A 735 -5.87 6.53 21.26
C ASN A 735 -5.64 7.69 20.26
N VAL A 736 -6.71 8.19 19.66
CA VAL A 736 -6.65 9.25 18.63
C VAL A 736 -6.41 10.61 19.27
N VAL A 737 -5.46 11.36 18.68
CA VAL A 737 -5.22 12.78 18.97
C VAL A 737 -5.79 13.61 17.82
N ASN A 738 -6.67 14.58 18.16
CA ASN A 738 -7.31 15.44 17.17
C ASN A 738 -6.38 16.59 16.79
N PRO A 739 -6.06 16.79 15.49
CA PRO A 739 -5.20 17.89 15.06
C PRO A 739 -5.78 19.26 15.34
N ASP A 740 -7.10 19.44 15.42
CA ASP A 740 -7.72 20.73 15.76
C ASP A 740 -7.29 21.23 17.13
N VAL A 741 -7.24 20.37 18.13
CA VAL A 741 -6.81 20.72 19.49
C VAL A 741 -5.36 21.20 19.47
N ILE A 742 -4.50 20.54 18.71
CA ILE A 742 -3.09 20.92 18.58
C ILE A 742 -2.95 22.28 17.88
N VAL A 743 -3.70 22.49 16.80
CA VAL A 743 -3.68 23.76 16.05
C VAL A 743 -4.22 24.91 16.91
N GLU A 744 -5.26 24.69 17.70
CA GLU A 744 -5.79 25.72 18.61
C GLU A 744 -4.79 26.11 19.72
N GLN A 745 -4.05 25.14 20.24
CA GLN A 745 -3.11 25.38 21.35
C GLN A 745 -1.75 25.93 20.89
N TYR A 746 -1.23 25.45 19.74
CA TYR A 746 0.14 25.68 19.31
C TYR A 746 0.27 26.31 17.92
N GLY A 747 -0.79 26.28 17.12
CA GLY A 747 -0.79 26.73 15.74
C GLY A 747 -0.44 25.62 14.74
N ALA A 748 -0.85 25.84 13.48
CA ALA A 748 -0.62 24.91 12.38
C ALA A 748 0.86 24.78 12.03
N ASP A 749 1.62 25.87 12.00
CA ASP A 749 3.05 25.85 11.72
C ASP A 749 3.82 25.02 12.75
N THR A 750 3.44 25.09 14.01
CA THR A 750 4.03 24.24 15.06
C THR A 750 3.72 22.77 14.84
N LEU A 751 2.49 22.43 14.50
CA LEU A 751 2.09 21.06 14.17
C LEU A 751 2.91 20.52 12.99
N ARG A 752 3.03 21.28 11.92
CA ARG A 752 3.82 20.93 10.73
C ARG A 752 5.28 20.64 11.07
N LEU A 753 5.91 21.51 11.83
CA LEU A 753 7.29 21.31 12.29
C LEU A 753 7.44 20.09 13.19
N TYR A 754 6.52 19.91 14.12
CA TYR A 754 6.62 18.84 15.10
C TYR A 754 6.47 17.46 14.47
N GLU A 755 5.53 17.28 13.55
CA GLU A 755 5.37 16.02 12.83
C GLU A 755 6.63 15.64 12.03
N MET A 756 7.30 16.61 11.44
CA MET A 756 8.56 16.38 10.73
C MET A 756 9.77 16.23 11.66
N PHE A 757 9.70 16.81 12.86
CA PHE A 757 10.78 16.74 13.85
C PHE A 757 10.83 15.40 14.62
N LEU A 758 9.70 14.69 14.74
CA LEU A 758 9.60 13.43 15.47
C LEU A 758 10.57 12.34 14.98
N GLY A 759 10.97 12.38 13.74
CA GLY A 759 11.92 11.43 13.17
C GLY A 759 11.87 11.41 11.63
N PRO A 760 12.63 10.53 10.98
CA PRO A 760 12.58 10.37 9.54
C PRO A 760 11.17 10.07 9.04
N VAL A 761 10.80 10.59 7.86
CA VAL A 761 9.45 10.46 7.30
C VAL A 761 9.02 8.99 7.17
N GLU A 762 9.92 8.11 6.76
CA GLU A 762 9.64 6.70 6.46
C GLU A 762 9.53 5.82 7.70
N THR A 763 9.91 6.30 8.89
CA THR A 763 9.86 5.51 10.12
C THR A 763 8.59 5.78 10.91
N SER A 764 8.00 4.72 11.47
CA SER A 764 6.92 4.85 12.45
C SER A 764 7.44 5.42 13.77
N LYS A 765 6.65 6.27 14.42
CA LYS A 765 7.05 7.01 15.61
C LYS A 765 5.87 7.29 16.52
N PRO A 766 6.06 7.24 17.86
CA PRO A 766 5.00 7.53 18.81
C PRO A 766 4.73 9.03 18.86
N TRP A 767 3.46 9.40 18.99
CA TRP A 767 3.04 10.76 19.29
C TRP A 767 3.24 11.06 20.78
N ASP A 768 3.90 12.17 21.07
CA ASP A 768 4.02 12.72 22.42
C ASP A 768 3.68 14.22 22.40
N THR A 769 2.50 14.57 22.91
CA THR A 769 2.04 15.97 22.93
C THR A 769 2.97 16.88 23.72
N ASN A 770 3.70 16.39 24.71
CA ASN A 770 4.63 17.20 25.50
C ASN A 770 5.85 17.65 24.68
N GLY A 771 6.26 16.90 23.67
CA GLY A 771 7.41 17.23 22.81
C GLY A 771 7.20 18.44 21.88
N ILE A 772 5.94 18.80 21.61
CA ILE A 772 5.60 19.88 20.65
C ILE A 772 6.05 21.26 21.12
N ASP A 773 6.20 21.45 22.43
CA ASP A 773 6.58 22.72 23.05
C ASP A 773 7.94 23.23 22.57
N GLY A 774 8.86 22.32 22.24
CA GLY A 774 10.16 22.65 21.65
C GLY A 774 10.04 23.37 20.32
N CYS A 775 9.18 22.91 19.44
CA CYS A 775 8.92 23.52 18.14
C CYS A 775 8.18 24.87 18.29
N PHE A 776 7.25 24.96 19.23
CA PHE A 776 6.56 26.20 19.50
C PHE A 776 7.50 27.31 20.03
N ARG A 777 8.38 26.96 20.98
CA ARG A 777 9.40 27.88 21.47
C ARG A 777 10.40 28.32 20.39
N PHE A 778 10.72 27.39 19.47
CA PHE A 778 11.55 27.70 18.31
C PHE A 778 10.91 28.77 17.43
N LEU A 779 9.62 28.66 17.10
CA LEU A 779 8.92 29.65 16.28
C LEU A 779 8.85 31.02 16.97
N LYS A 780 8.68 31.06 18.28
CA LYS A 780 8.78 32.31 19.06
C LYS A 780 10.16 32.97 18.96
N LYS A 781 11.25 32.20 19.04
CA LYS A 781 12.62 32.68 18.84
C LYS A 781 12.83 33.13 17.39
N PHE A 782 12.32 32.39 16.43
CA PHE A 782 12.37 32.76 15.01
C PHE A 782 11.68 34.11 14.77
N TRP A 783 10.46 34.28 15.27
CA TRP A 783 9.72 35.53 15.21
C TRP A 783 10.49 36.71 15.81
N LYS A 784 11.13 36.51 16.95
CA LYS A 784 11.89 37.53 17.68
C LYS A 784 13.05 38.11 16.87
N LEU A 785 13.68 37.35 15.99
CA LEU A 785 14.77 37.84 15.13
C LEU A 785 14.34 39.01 14.25
N TYR A 786 13.07 39.10 13.89
CA TYR A 786 12.53 40.13 12.99
C TYR A 786 11.89 41.31 13.71
N GLN A 787 11.83 41.28 15.05
CA GLN A 787 11.24 42.36 15.86
C GLN A 787 12.26 43.42 16.31
N GLN A 788 13.45 43.39 15.77
CA GLN A 788 14.53 44.35 16.00
C GLN A 788 14.64 45.34 14.82
N ASP A 789 15.42 46.41 14.98
CA ASP A 789 15.70 47.34 13.89
C ASP A 789 16.59 46.65 12.84
N LEU A 790 15.99 46.34 11.70
CA LEU A 790 16.69 45.70 10.59
C LEU A 790 17.48 46.71 9.76
N ASN A 791 18.64 46.34 9.27
CA ASN A 791 19.48 47.14 8.41
C ASN A 791 20.02 46.38 7.19
N ASP A 792 20.57 47.14 6.25
CA ASP A 792 21.19 46.64 5.02
C ASP A 792 22.72 46.74 5.05
N ASN A 793 23.32 46.96 6.25
CA ASN A 793 24.78 47.02 6.43
C ASN A 793 25.39 45.64 6.12
N GLU A 794 26.71 45.63 5.87
CA GLU A 794 27.44 44.38 5.66
C GLU A 794 27.33 43.50 6.91
N PRO A 795 26.84 42.25 6.76
CA PRO A 795 26.66 41.35 7.90
C PRO A 795 28.00 40.81 8.41
N SER A 796 28.04 40.33 9.64
CA SER A 796 29.22 39.67 10.17
C SER A 796 29.53 38.37 9.39
N LYS A 797 30.80 38.04 9.32
CA LYS A 797 31.24 36.78 8.63
C LYS A 797 30.61 35.52 9.27
N GLU A 798 30.46 35.54 10.59
CA GLU A 798 29.84 34.45 11.34
C GLU A 798 28.36 34.27 10.95
N SER A 799 27.63 35.38 10.84
CA SER A 799 26.22 35.34 10.43
C SER A 799 26.05 34.85 8.97
N VAL A 800 26.91 35.33 8.07
CA VAL A 800 26.95 34.86 6.68
C VAL A 800 27.22 33.35 6.64
N LYS A 801 28.21 32.87 7.39
CA LYS A 801 28.57 31.46 7.49
C LYS A 801 27.40 30.63 8.02
N SER A 802 26.76 31.05 9.12
CA SER A 802 25.61 30.34 9.71
C SER A 802 24.46 30.19 8.71
N VAL A 803 24.13 31.27 7.97
CA VAL A 803 23.02 31.21 6.97
C VAL A 803 23.39 30.35 5.77
N HIS A 804 24.59 30.46 5.19
CA HIS A 804 25.01 29.63 4.05
C HIS A 804 25.11 28.14 4.41
N LYS A 805 25.56 27.82 5.61
CA LYS A 805 25.56 26.47 6.16
C LYS A 805 24.13 25.92 6.23
N LEU A 806 23.18 26.75 6.69
CA LEU A 806 21.77 26.37 6.73
C LEU A 806 21.19 26.17 5.33
N ILE A 807 21.46 27.06 4.36
CA ILE A 807 20.98 26.91 2.97
C ILE A 807 21.40 25.57 2.40
N LYS A 808 22.68 25.23 2.52
CA LYS A 808 23.22 23.96 2.06
C LYS A 808 22.56 22.77 2.75
N LYS A 809 22.45 22.80 4.07
CA LYS A 809 21.89 21.70 4.86
C LYS A 809 20.42 21.47 4.54
N VAL A 810 19.61 22.52 4.56
CA VAL A 810 18.17 22.43 4.30
C VAL A 810 17.88 21.99 2.86
N SER A 811 18.62 22.52 1.88
CA SER A 811 18.47 22.12 0.48
C SER A 811 18.72 20.61 0.29
N ASN A 812 19.82 20.10 0.87
CA ASN A 812 20.14 18.68 0.79
C ASN A 812 19.14 17.80 1.56
N ASP A 813 18.73 18.25 2.75
CA ASP A 813 17.81 17.50 3.59
C ASP A 813 16.39 17.40 2.98
N ILE A 814 15.92 18.45 2.31
CA ILE A 814 14.62 18.39 1.61
C ILE A 814 14.69 17.37 0.46
N GLU A 815 15.74 17.40 -0.35
CA GLU A 815 15.89 16.44 -1.47
C GLU A 815 15.95 14.98 -0.99
N GLN A 816 16.41 14.74 0.23
CA GLN A 816 16.53 13.42 0.84
C GLN A 816 15.40 13.08 1.81
N PHE A 817 14.40 13.94 1.97
CA PHE A 817 13.31 13.78 2.96
C PHE A 817 13.81 13.67 4.41
N SER A 818 14.96 14.26 4.71
CA SER A 818 15.56 14.31 6.06
C SER A 818 15.09 15.56 6.82
N TYR A 819 13.79 15.75 6.94
CA TYR A 819 13.21 16.99 7.49
C TYR A 819 13.50 17.20 8.97
N ASN A 820 13.64 16.15 9.75
CA ASN A 820 13.99 16.23 11.16
C ASN A 820 15.36 16.87 11.37
N THR A 821 16.34 16.56 10.54
CA THR A 821 17.68 17.17 10.60
C THR A 821 17.67 18.58 10.05
N ALA A 822 16.85 18.90 9.06
CA ALA A 822 16.64 20.27 8.58
C ALA A 822 16.09 21.17 9.69
N ILE A 823 15.08 20.71 10.42
CA ILE A 823 14.48 21.47 11.54
C ILE A 823 15.50 21.70 12.66
N SER A 824 16.30 20.69 13.00
CA SER A 824 17.41 20.84 13.95
C SER A 824 18.41 21.88 13.48
N ALA A 825 18.75 21.92 12.20
CA ALA A 825 19.65 22.92 11.62
C ALA A 825 19.05 24.33 11.70
N PHE A 826 17.76 24.51 11.49
CA PHE A 826 17.07 25.77 11.72
C PHE A 826 17.19 26.22 13.16
N MET A 827 16.97 25.34 14.12
CA MET A 827 17.09 25.68 15.56
C MET A 827 18.49 26.14 15.92
N ILE A 828 19.53 25.49 15.41
CA ILE A 828 20.94 25.87 15.62
C ILE A 828 21.19 27.23 15.01
N CYS A 829 20.84 27.46 13.75
CA CYS A 829 21.10 28.74 13.08
C CYS A 829 20.38 29.90 13.76
N VAL A 830 19.14 29.74 14.17
CA VAL A 830 18.40 30.80 14.89
C VAL A 830 19.04 31.14 16.23
N ASN A 831 19.54 30.15 16.96
CA ASN A 831 20.27 30.39 18.19
C ASN A 831 21.60 31.13 17.91
N GLU A 832 22.35 30.73 16.88
CA GLU A 832 23.59 31.42 16.48
C GLU A 832 23.34 32.89 16.09
N LEU A 833 22.35 33.13 15.20
CA LEU A 833 22.01 34.48 14.78
C LEU A 833 21.52 35.37 15.95
N GLY A 834 20.80 34.79 16.90
CA GLY A 834 20.40 35.49 18.12
C GLY A 834 21.59 35.87 18.99
N GLN A 835 22.56 34.99 19.17
CA GLN A 835 23.82 35.27 19.90
C GLN A 835 24.69 36.33 19.18
N GLN A 836 24.75 36.24 17.86
CA GLN A 836 25.49 37.15 16.99
C GLN A 836 24.79 38.53 16.84
N LYS A 837 23.55 38.65 17.37
CA LYS A 837 22.69 39.84 17.22
C LYS A 837 22.49 40.22 15.74
N CYS A 838 22.35 39.24 14.87
CA CYS A 838 22.18 39.49 13.46
C CYS A 838 20.85 40.21 13.20
N ASN A 839 20.94 41.37 12.55
CA ASN A 839 19.77 42.14 12.11
C ASN A 839 19.87 42.55 10.64
N ASN A 840 20.68 41.85 9.85
CA ASN A 840 20.80 42.08 8.41
C ASN A 840 19.57 41.58 7.67
N ARG A 841 18.91 42.53 6.96
CA ARG A 841 17.67 42.23 6.19
C ARG A 841 17.87 41.14 5.13
N GLY A 842 18.97 41.17 4.40
CA GLY A 842 19.25 40.19 3.32
C GLY A 842 19.41 38.76 3.82
N LEU A 843 20.15 38.56 4.92
CA LEU A 843 20.28 37.24 5.53
C LEU A 843 18.97 36.72 6.11
N LEU A 844 18.22 37.60 6.81
CA LEU A 844 16.92 37.23 7.38
C LEU A 844 15.87 36.99 6.31
N ARG A 845 15.96 37.68 5.15
CA ARG A 845 15.12 37.39 3.97
C ARG A 845 15.34 35.96 3.46
N ASN A 846 16.60 35.54 3.35
CA ASN A 846 16.90 34.16 2.97
C ASN A 846 16.35 33.14 3.96
N LEU A 847 16.42 33.46 5.26
CA LEU A 847 15.92 32.58 6.30
C LEU A 847 14.39 32.38 6.22
N VAL A 848 13.62 33.41 5.86
CA VAL A 848 12.18 33.33 5.63
C VAL A 848 11.87 32.38 4.45
N ILE A 849 12.63 32.51 3.35
CA ILE A 849 12.43 31.63 2.19
C ILE A 849 12.70 30.17 2.57
N LEU A 850 13.75 29.91 3.34
CA LEU A 850 14.11 28.54 3.75
C LEU A 850 13.07 27.91 4.67
N ILE A 851 12.46 28.68 5.58
CA ILE A 851 11.45 28.15 6.51
C ILE A 851 10.05 27.99 5.86
N ALA A 852 9.78 28.73 4.77
CA ALA A 852 8.46 28.79 4.15
C ALA A 852 7.86 27.42 3.82
N PRO A 853 8.60 26.42 3.31
CA PRO A 853 8.06 25.09 3.09
C PRO A 853 7.58 24.41 4.38
N PHE A 854 8.26 24.62 5.48
CA PHE A 854 7.98 23.98 6.77
C PHE A 854 6.90 24.71 7.56
N ALA A 855 6.96 26.06 7.60
CA ALA A 855 6.07 26.92 8.38
C ALA A 855 5.57 28.09 7.50
N PRO A 856 4.61 27.83 6.60
CA PRO A 856 4.22 28.79 5.56
C PRO A 856 3.53 30.04 6.11
N HIS A 857 2.78 29.94 7.20
CA HIS A 857 2.02 31.08 7.71
C HIS A 857 2.94 32.12 8.34
N ILE A 858 3.86 31.73 9.21
CA ILE A 858 4.84 32.67 9.80
C ILE A 858 5.75 33.24 8.72
N ALA A 859 6.12 32.44 7.74
CA ALA A 859 6.94 32.85 6.62
C ALA A 859 6.27 33.95 5.79
N GLU A 860 5.01 33.83 5.45
CA GLU A 860 4.27 34.88 4.73
C GLU A 860 4.16 36.16 5.55
N GLU A 861 3.89 36.08 6.83
CA GLU A 861 3.78 37.24 7.68
C GLU A 861 5.11 38.00 7.81
N LEU A 862 6.20 37.25 7.99
CA LEU A 862 7.54 37.84 8.07
C LEU A 862 8.01 38.36 6.71
N TRP A 863 7.64 37.74 5.63
CA TRP A 863 7.90 38.19 4.26
C TRP A 863 7.27 39.55 3.99
N GLN A 864 6.00 39.72 4.40
CA GLN A 864 5.33 41.03 4.36
C GLN A 864 6.00 42.07 5.29
N HIS A 865 6.41 41.64 6.49
CA HIS A 865 7.11 42.51 7.44
C HIS A 865 8.44 43.02 6.90
N LEU A 866 9.14 42.25 6.06
CA LEU A 866 10.37 42.67 5.37
C LEU A 866 10.12 43.69 4.25
N GLY A 867 8.86 44.00 3.91
CA GLY A 867 8.48 44.94 2.87
C GLY A 867 8.27 44.32 1.49
N GLU A 868 8.27 42.99 1.37
CA GLU A 868 7.99 42.29 0.13
C GLU A 868 6.49 42.35 -0.21
N LYS A 869 6.18 42.55 -1.47
CA LYS A 869 4.79 42.78 -1.92
C LYS A 869 4.06 41.50 -2.30
N ASP A 870 4.78 40.53 -2.86
CA ASP A 870 4.22 39.27 -3.34
C ASP A 870 4.26 38.20 -2.25
N SER A 871 3.60 37.05 -2.49
CA SER A 871 3.71 35.88 -1.65
C SER A 871 5.14 35.33 -1.63
N VAL A 872 5.59 34.85 -0.50
CA VAL A 872 6.87 34.14 -0.37
C VAL A 872 6.94 32.91 -1.29
N CYS A 873 5.79 32.35 -1.69
CA CYS A 873 5.72 31.23 -2.63
C CYS A 873 6.32 31.54 -4.01
N ASN A 874 6.40 32.81 -4.38
CA ASN A 874 6.94 33.28 -5.65
C ASN A 874 8.42 33.71 -5.54
N ALA A 875 9.03 33.61 -4.37
CA ALA A 875 10.44 33.88 -4.18
C ALA A 875 11.32 32.82 -4.84
N GLN A 876 12.58 33.15 -5.01
CA GLN A 876 13.58 32.19 -5.50
C GLN A 876 14.33 31.55 -4.35
N TRP A 877 14.48 30.23 -4.37
CA TRP A 877 15.26 29.48 -3.38
C TRP A 877 16.71 29.97 -3.36
N PRO A 878 17.25 30.33 -2.18
CA PRO A 878 18.60 30.86 -2.09
C PRO A 878 19.65 29.79 -2.41
N THR A 879 20.77 30.24 -2.96
CA THR A 879 21.96 29.43 -3.21
C THR A 879 23.01 29.67 -2.15
N TRP A 880 23.76 28.62 -1.80
CA TRP A 880 24.91 28.79 -0.91
C TRP A 880 26.19 29.01 -1.70
N ASN A 881 27.15 29.64 -1.05
CA ASN A 881 28.50 29.82 -1.59
C ASN A 881 29.51 29.07 -0.72
N GLU A 882 30.20 28.11 -1.32
CA GLU A 882 31.18 27.26 -0.62
C GLU A 882 32.32 28.07 0.01
N ALA A 883 32.66 29.24 -0.54
CA ALA A 883 33.68 30.13 0.02
C ALA A 883 33.37 30.57 1.45
N TYR A 884 32.09 30.71 1.78
CA TYR A 884 31.65 31.08 3.14
C TYR A 884 31.64 29.88 4.11
N LEU A 885 31.73 28.66 3.62
CA LEU A 885 31.70 27.45 4.41
C LEU A 885 33.09 26.92 4.76
N THR A 886 34.14 27.46 4.15
CA THR A 886 35.53 27.06 4.41
C THR A 886 35.89 27.46 5.84
N GLU A 887 36.23 26.47 6.65
CA GLU A 887 36.79 26.70 7.99
C GLU A 887 38.25 27.08 7.84
N ASN A 888 38.57 28.34 7.98
CA ASN A 888 39.94 28.83 8.02
C ASN A 888 40.59 28.61 9.40
N GLU A 889 39.79 28.28 10.39
CA GLU A 889 40.22 28.14 11.79
C GLU A 889 39.62 26.85 12.39
N VAL A 890 40.36 26.24 13.29
CA VAL A 890 39.95 25.07 14.07
C VAL A 890 40.11 25.33 15.56
N GLN A 891 39.11 25.00 16.36
CA GLN A 891 39.21 25.00 17.81
C GLN A 891 39.80 23.68 18.31
N LEU A 892 40.91 23.74 19.00
CA LEU A 892 41.52 22.58 19.64
C LEU A 892 41.35 22.68 21.15
N THR A 893 40.99 21.59 21.79
CA THR A 893 40.95 21.49 23.25
C THR A 893 42.35 21.32 23.81
N ILE A 894 42.78 22.19 24.70
CA ILE A 894 44.07 22.07 25.39
C ILE A 894 43.87 21.30 26.68
N SER A 895 44.57 20.20 26.81
CA SER A 895 44.52 19.27 27.95
C SER A 895 45.90 19.17 28.60
N PHE A 896 45.91 18.91 29.88
CA PHE A 896 47.12 18.64 30.67
C PHE A 896 46.93 17.27 31.36
N ASN A 897 47.88 16.40 31.10
CA ASN A 897 47.83 15.02 31.62
C ASN A 897 46.47 14.32 31.39
N GLY A 898 45.85 14.54 30.19
CA GLY A 898 44.59 13.96 29.78
C GLY A 898 43.33 14.68 30.28
N LYS A 899 43.47 15.76 31.06
CA LYS A 899 42.32 16.56 31.54
C LYS A 899 42.18 17.84 30.70
N ALA A 900 41.05 17.99 30.02
CA ALA A 900 40.70 19.17 29.24
C ALA A 900 40.63 20.42 30.16
N ARG A 901 41.17 21.57 29.70
CA ARG A 901 41.27 22.80 30.51
C ARG A 901 40.65 24.01 29.84
N PHE A 902 40.98 24.25 28.58
CA PHE A 902 40.46 25.36 27.78
C PHE A 902 40.57 25.03 26.28
N GLN A 903 40.01 25.91 25.45
CA GLN A 903 40.09 25.83 24.01
C GLN A 903 40.94 26.95 23.42
N MET A 904 41.66 26.68 22.35
CA MET A 904 42.39 27.64 21.53
C MET A 904 42.02 27.47 20.07
N THR A 905 41.92 28.60 19.36
CA THR A 905 41.63 28.69 17.95
C THR A 905 42.92 28.78 17.16
N PHE A 906 43.06 27.95 16.15
CA PHE A 906 44.22 27.90 15.24
C PHE A 906 43.77 27.96 13.79
N PRO A 907 44.59 28.51 12.87
CA PRO A 907 44.39 28.33 11.46
C PRO A 907 44.31 26.81 11.11
N ILE A 908 43.46 26.45 10.17
CA ILE A 908 43.23 25.00 9.83
C ILE A 908 44.47 24.35 9.22
N ASP A 909 45.34 25.15 8.64
CA ASP A 909 46.65 24.84 8.05
C ASP A 909 47.84 25.03 9.00
N ALA A 910 47.59 25.39 10.27
CA ALA A 910 48.63 25.53 11.25
C ALA A 910 49.48 24.27 11.41
N SER A 911 50.75 24.41 11.36
CA SER A 911 51.65 23.29 11.56
C SER A 911 51.57 22.75 12.98
N LYS A 912 51.93 21.49 13.15
CA LYS A 912 51.93 20.84 14.45
C LYS A 912 52.84 21.57 15.43
N GLU A 913 54.01 22.07 14.96
CA GLU A 913 54.95 22.86 15.72
C GLU A 913 54.40 24.21 16.16
N ASP A 914 53.67 24.90 15.30
CA ASP A 914 53.01 26.17 15.64
C ASP A 914 51.91 25.96 16.69
N VAL A 915 51.13 24.92 16.58
CA VAL A 915 50.09 24.57 17.55
C VAL A 915 50.68 24.21 18.91
N GLU A 916 51.73 23.41 18.93
CA GLU A 916 52.47 23.07 20.16
C GLU A 916 53.05 24.32 20.83
N THR A 917 53.71 25.15 20.04
CA THR A 917 54.35 26.39 20.54
C THR A 917 53.35 27.36 21.12
N ALA A 918 52.26 27.58 20.40
CA ALA A 918 51.19 28.46 20.85
C ALA A 918 50.51 27.93 22.13
N ALA A 919 50.21 26.64 22.17
CA ALA A 919 49.60 26.02 23.34
C ALA A 919 50.48 26.07 24.60
N LEU A 920 51.82 25.93 24.44
CA LEU A 920 52.77 26.05 25.55
C LEU A 920 52.94 27.49 26.04
N ASN A 921 52.92 28.48 25.14
CA ASN A 921 53.11 29.88 25.43
C ASN A 921 51.86 30.62 25.89
N ASP A 922 50.69 30.03 25.81
CA ASP A 922 49.43 30.62 26.27
C ASP A 922 49.47 30.87 27.80
N GLU A 923 49.05 32.06 28.22
CA GLU A 923 49.06 32.41 29.64
C GLU A 923 48.24 31.46 30.53
N ARG A 924 47.17 30.87 29.97
CA ARG A 924 46.34 29.90 30.66
C ARG A 924 47.05 28.57 30.88
N SER A 925 48.06 28.26 30.08
CA SER A 925 48.87 27.06 30.20
C SER A 925 49.88 27.17 31.35
N LYS A 926 50.37 28.36 31.64
CA LYS A 926 51.45 28.61 32.66
C LYS A 926 51.07 27.97 34.00
N LYS A 927 49.88 28.17 34.50
CA LYS A 927 49.43 27.59 35.79
C LYS A 927 49.47 26.08 35.88
N TYR A 928 49.57 25.38 34.73
CA TYR A 928 49.61 23.93 34.68
C TYR A 928 51.01 23.36 34.42
N ILE A 929 51.91 24.21 33.87
CA ILE A 929 53.25 23.79 33.50
C ILE A 929 54.36 24.47 34.35
N ASP A 930 54.06 25.59 35.07
CA ASP A 930 55.04 26.23 35.94
C ASP A 930 55.59 25.28 37.01
N GLY A 931 56.93 25.19 37.07
CA GLY A 931 57.64 24.30 37.98
C GLY A 931 57.62 22.82 37.60
N LYS A 932 57.12 22.50 36.42
CA LYS A 932 57.04 21.12 35.91
C LYS A 932 57.88 20.93 34.67
N THR A 933 58.36 19.69 34.46
CA THR A 933 59.07 19.33 33.24
C THR A 933 58.08 18.82 32.20
N ILE A 934 58.07 19.41 31.01
CA ILE A 934 57.21 18.94 29.90
C ILE A 934 57.86 17.67 29.34
N VAL A 935 57.08 16.56 29.41
CA VAL A 935 57.53 15.24 28.93
C VAL A 935 57.23 15.06 27.44
N LYS A 936 56.03 15.50 27.01
CA LYS A 936 55.59 15.34 25.63
C LYS A 936 54.38 16.20 25.35
N VAL A 937 54.28 16.78 24.14
CA VAL A 937 53.07 17.41 23.63
C VAL A 937 52.47 16.49 22.53
N ILE A 938 51.22 16.14 22.64
CA ILE A 938 50.53 15.29 21.67
C ILE A 938 49.48 16.16 20.99
N VAL A 939 49.67 16.47 19.71
CA VAL A 939 48.69 17.18 18.90
C VAL A 939 47.97 16.17 18.05
N VAL A 940 46.64 16.02 18.27
CA VAL A 940 45.75 15.27 17.40
C VAL A 940 45.06 16.29 16.50
N PRO A 941 45.34 16.27 15.17
CA PRO A 941 44.79 17.24 14.25
C PRO A 941 43.28 17.37 14.36
N LYS A 942 42.75 18.58 14.38
CA LYS A 942 41.34 18.94 14.46
C LYS A 942 40.58 18.43 15.70
N LYS A 943 41.30 18.01 16.76
CA LYS A 943 40.66 17.49 17.99
C LYS A 943 41.21 18.06 19.28
N ILE A 944 42.44 17.78 19.59
CA ILE A 944 42.98 18.03 20.93
C ILE A 944 44.49 18.23 20.92
N VAL A 945 44.97 19.06 21.84
CA VAL A 945 46.38 19.14 22.21
C VAL A 945 46.52 18.64 23.65
N ASN A 946 47.29 17.64 23.91
CA ASN A 946 47.52 17.12 25.27
C ASN A 946 48.96 17.30 25.66
N ILE A 947 49.18 18.15 26.66
CA ILE A 947 50.48 18.46 27.26
C ILE A 947 50.71 17.53 28.45
N VAL A 948 51.69 16.66 28.34
CA VAL A 948 52.07 15.72 29.39
C VAL A 948 53.24 16.36 30.17
N CYS A 949 53.04 16.65 31.45
CA CYS A 949 54.02 17.27 32.30
C CYS A 949 54.13 16.51 33.64
N LYS A 950 55.35 16.49 34.23
CA LYS A 950 55.66 15.91 35.54
C LYS A 950 56.13 16.99 36.51
#